data_7a6d21f1d8df019d35b4d9ba46255379
#
_entry.id   7a6d21f1d8df019d35b4d9ba46255379
#
_cell.length_a   1.000
_cell.length_b   1.000
_cell.length_c   1.000
_cell.angle_alpha   90.00
_cell.angle_beta   90.00
_cell.angle_gamma   90.00
#
_symmetry.space_group_name_H-M   'P 1'
#
loop_
_entity.id
_entity.type
_entity.pdbx_description
1 polymer ?
#
loop_
_entity_poly.entity_id
_entity_poly.type
_entity_poly.pdbx_seq_one_letter_code
_entity_poly.pdbx_strand_id
1 'polypeptide(L)'
;MKEIHLKKIQWKKPDLKGKWQKLKNMKPGDIKAHLKKQHERRQQILEKRRNSKFAKKMAPYYKIMNRFSLPLQALWACIINFIIEALSRHSAIAAWQYMTGTPLVFLYNAGMIFVTLLIAYLVRRRVFTRLIISALWLFLGVVNGVMLAKRVTPFNAQDLKTFTEGLSLFTNYFSVAELVMMGIGVPALLIWLVAMWRRAGQYEGKMHRIPMLIIVVAAFFGYSLLTNVAVDKRIISTYFGNIAFAYQDYGLPYCFSASLFNTGISEPNDYNKDTIEKITDNREMTESTSDNGVRPNVLFVQLESFFDPIEYEDLQMSEDPIPNLRKMFENYSSGYFKVPSVGAGTANTEFEVLTGMNLRYFGPGEYPYKTKLKNQVCESAATAFSAFGYGTHAIHNNGGNFYSRAKVFNNIGFDSFTSKEFMNILQTTENGWSKDDILLTHIKDALDSTEQEDFVFTVSVQGHGNYPTEKVIENPKITVTGAPTEEKNNAWEYYVNQVYEMDQFAGNLVKMMEERGEPTVVVFYGDHLPTMGLEAKDMKNRYLYNTNYVIWDNLGLQKEDRNIPSYQIMADVMDRLGLHSGTVFNYHQQRRQTKDYLKDLELLQYDILYGDQYVYNGKPPITEGHMQMGIKEVTLTDLVENLDETYSLYGTNFTKWSKVYINDEKQESTFLNNTRIELPDSKLKDGDIITVSQVGSSNTIFRTSREYIYMDGKILEYTDEVKEQKNSAKTDGDQQKTENAGRSGEQQDQNNKEEKSGQQ
;
A
#
# COMPACT_ATOMS: atom_id res chain seq x y z
N MET A 1 -34.04 38.44 25.36
CA MET A 1 -32.72 38.08 24.79
C MET A 1 -31.71 39.12 25.28
N LYS A 2 -30.82 38.74 26.16
CA LYS A 2 -29.77 39.65 26.69
C LYS A 2 -28.52 39.44 25.83
N GLU A 3 -28.08 40.50 25.18
CA GLU A 3 -26.82 40.51 24.42
C GLU A 3 -25.63 40.32 25.38
N ILE A 4 -24.84 39.27 25.09
CA ILE A 4 -23.57 39.01 25.78
C ILE A 4 -22.48 39.74 25.00
N HIS A 5 -22.00 40.83 25.58
CA HIS A 5 -20.85 41.58 25.08
C HIS A 5 -19.57 40.74 25.28
N LEU A 6 -19.08 40.11 24.21
CA LEU A 6 -17.76 39.49 24.17
C LEU A 6 -16.68 40.58 24.12
N LYS A 7 -16.00 40.80 25.25
CA LYS A 7 -14.78 41.60 25.29
C LYS A 7 -13.71 40.96 24.40
N LYS A 8 -13.31 41.65 23.34
CA LYS A 8 -12.15 41.27 22.49
C LYS A 8 -10.90 41.19 23.35
N ILE A 9 -10.41 39.98 23.59
CA ILE A 9 -9.10 39.75 24.21
C ILE A 9 -8.04 40.01 23.14
N GLN A 10 -7.36 41.13 23.23
CA GLN A 10 -6.20 41.44 22.40
C GLN A 10 -5.03 40.59 22.86
N TRP A 11 -4.71 39.54 22.07
CA TRP A 11 -3.48 38.78 22.26
C TRP A 11 -2.28 39.60 21.78
N LYS A 12 -1.52 40.19 22.71
CA LYS A 12 -0.20 40.74 22.37
C LYS A 12 0.71 39.59 21.94
N LYS A 13 1.10 39.55 20.67
CA LYS A 13 2.12 38.62 20.16
C LYS A 13 3.40 38.77 21.03
N PRO A 14 3.98 37.69 21.56
CA PRO A 14 5.22 37.81 22.32
C PRO A 14 6.33 38.23 21.37
N ASP A 15 6.99 39.30 21.66
CA ASP A 15 8.17 39.80 20.94
C ASP A 15 9.36 38.85 21.19
N LEU A 16 9.40 37.78 20.39
CA LEU A 16 10.46 36.79 20.42
C LEU A 16 11.77 37.34 19.81
N LYS A 17 11.68 38.21 18.79
CA LYS A 17 12.85 38.82 18.16
C LYS A 17 13.55 39.83 19.10
N GLY A 18 12.79 40.67 19.77
CA GLY A 18 13.36 41.64 20.75
C GLY A 18 13.97 40.95 21.99
N LYS A 19 13.39 39.82 22.44
CA LYS A 19 13.99 39.02 23.52
C LYS A 19 15.29 38.32 23.10
N TRP A 20 15.37 37.85 21.84
CA TRP A 20 16.59 37.21 21.32
C TRP A 20 17.73 38.21 21.10
N GLN A 21 17.43 39.41 20.59
CA GLN A 21 18.41 40.48 20.47
C GLN A 21 18.92 40.99 21.82
N LYS A 22 18.05 41.09 22.82
CA LYS A 22 18.48 41.42 24.19
C LYS A 22 19.42 40.39 24.80
N LEU A 23 19.18 39.09 24.58
CA LEU A 23 20.05 38.01 25.03
C LEU A 23 21.40 37.98 24.30
N LYS A 24 21.41 38.31 23.00
CA LYS A 24 22.64 38.32 22.16
C LYS A 24 23.60 39.48 22.55
N ASN A 25 23.07 40.56 23.09
CA ASN A 25 23.84 41.79 23.48
C ASN A 25 24.21 41.83 24.97
N MET A 26 23.89 40.77 25.75
CA MET A 26 24.27 40.74 27.19
C MET A 26 25.70 40.25 27.37
N LYS A 27 26.46 40.92 28.24
CA LYS A 27 27.80 40.43 28.62
C LYS A 27 27.69 39.12 29.45
N PRO A 28 28.68 38.24 29.43
CA PRO A 28 28.63 36.95 30.15
C PRO A 28 28.25 37.05 31.65
N GLY A 29 28.63 38.14 32.32
CA GLY A 29 28.27 38.41 33.69
C GLY A 29 26.76 38.69 33.87
N ASP A 30 26.16 39.43 32.93
CA ASP A 30 24.74 39.79 32.95
C ASP A 30 23.85 38.60 32.63
N ILE A 31 24.32 37.70 31.76
CA ILE A 31 23.63 36.44 31.48
C ILE A 31 23.56 35.58 32.75
N LYS A 32 24.68 35.49 33.49
CA LYS A 32 24.74 34.73 34.75
C LYS A 32 23.82 35.34 35.85
N ALA A 33 23.78 36.66 35.92
CA ALA A 33 22.88 37.40 36.82
C ALA A 33 21.40 37.24 36.41
N HIS A 34 21.10 37.28 35.10
CA HIS A 34 19.76 37.06 34.54
C HIS A 34 19.25 35.63 34.80
N LEU A 35 20.08 34.63 34.60
CA LEU A 35 19.78 33.23 34.88
C LEU A 35 19.58 32.99 36.39
N LYS A 36 20.41 33.62 37.24
CA LYS A 36 20.25 33.58 38.69
C LYS A 36 18.91 34.21 39.15
N LYS A 37 18.56 35.38 38.62
CA LYS A 37 17.27 36.03 38.89
C LYS A 37 16.07 35.23 38.38
N GLN A 38 16.18 34.60 37.23
CA GLN A 38 15.15 33.66 36.73
C GLN A 38 15.04 32.42 37.65
N HIS A 39 16.17 31.89 38.12
CA HIS A 39 16.19 30.76 39.03
C HIS A 39 15.54 31.12 40.39
N GLU A 40 15.87 32.27 40.96
CA GLU A 40 15.28 32.79 42.21
C GLU A 40 13.77 33.04 42.07
N ARG A 41 13.34 33.67 40.98
CA ARG A 41 11.91 33.85 40.65
C ARG A 41 11.16 32.53 40.53
N ARG A 42 11.83 31.53 39.95
CA ARG A 42 11.29 30.18 39.82
C ARG A 42 11.17 29.48 41.18
N GLN A 43 12.16 29.66 42.06
CA GLN A 43 12.13 29.13 43.41
C GLN A 43 10.99 29.77 44.23
N GLN A 44 10.80 31.08 44.14
CA GLN A 44 9.69 31.79 44.82
C GLN A 44 8.31 31.31 44.32
N ILE A 45 8.16 31.05 43.02
CA ILE A 45 6.91 30.51 42.46
C ILE A 45 6.67 29.09 42.96
N LEU A 46 7.72 28.26 43.02
CA LEU A 46 7.63 26.89 43.53
C LEU A 46 7.28 26.87 45.01
N GLU A 47 7.88 27.75 45.80
CA GLU A 47 7.62 27.89 47.23
C GLU A 47 6.20 28.39 47.50
N LYS A 48 5.70 29.36 46.73
CA LYS A 48 4.32 29.83 46.78
C LYS A 48 3.30 28.73 46.42
N ARG A 49 3.64 27.89 45.46
CA ARG A 49 2.83 26.69 45.09
C ARG A 49 2.85 25.64 46.19
N ARG A 50 4.02 25.35 46.78
CA ARG A 50 4.22 24.37 47.84
C ARG A 50 3.45 24.77 49.12
N ASN A 51 3.37 26.06 49.39
CA ASN A 51 2.68 26.65 50.55
C ASN A 51 1.17 26.87 50.31
N SER A 52 0.66 26.58 49.11
CA SER A 52 -0.77 26.70 48.84
C SER A 52 -1.60 25.73 49.70
N LYS A 53 -2.81 26.17 50.12
CA LYS A 53 -3.74 25.33 50.91
C LYS A 53 -4.00 23.96 50.23
N PHE A 54 -4.09 23.94 48.87
CA PHE A 54 -4.28 22.75 48.10
C PHE A 54 -3.06 21.80 48.19
N ALA A 55 -1.83 22.31 48.01
CA ALA A 55 -0.63 21.50 48.10
C ALA A 55 -0.43 20.86 49.46
N LYS A 56 -0.70 21.63 50.54
CA LYS A 56 -0.65 21.11 51.91
C LYS A 56 -1.70 20.02 52.17
N LYS A 57 -2.92 20.15 51.65
CA LYS A 57 -3.96 19.12 51.72
C LYS A 57 -3.60 17.85 50.96
N MET A 58 -2.92 17.98 49.80
CA MET A 58 -2.53 16.85 48.97
C MET A 58 -1.20 16.19 49.37
N ALA A 59 -0.39 16.85 50.21
CA ALA A 59 0.92 16.33 50.62
C ALA A 59 0.91 14.88 51.20
N PRO A 60 -0.02 14.50 52.12
CA PRO A 60 -0.08 13.14 52.62
C PRO A 60 -0.42 12.13 51.54
N TYR A 61 -1.33 12.45 50.60
CA TYR A 61 -1.67 11.61 49.46
C TYR A 61 -0.48 11.40 48.52
N TYR A 62 0.29 12.44 48.22
CA TYR A 62 1.52 12.33 47.44
C TYR A 62 2.57 11.43 48.11
N LYS A 63 2.67 11.47 49.45
CA LYS A 63 3.59 10.62 50.20
C LYS A 63 3.18 9.14 50.05
N ILE A 64 1.90 8.82 50.16
CA ILE A 64 1.34 7.47 49.95
C ILE A 64 1.54 7.03 48.49
N MET A 65 1.18 7.90 47.53
CA MET A 65 1.36 7.62 46.10
C MET A 65 2.82 7.36 45.70
N ASN A 66 3.76 8.11 46.33
CA ASN A 66 5.19 7.85 46.09
C ASN A 66 5.66 6.53 46.72
N ARG A 67 5.14 6.11 47.88
CA ARG A 67 5.46 4.85 48.54
C ARG A 67 4.96 3.67 47.71
N PHE A 68 3.77 3.76 47.13
CA PHE A 68 3.14 2.74 46.33
C PHE A 68 3.27 3.04 44.81
N SER A 69 4.29 3.74 44.39
CA SER A 69 4.44 4.25 43.03
C SER A 69 4.48 3.13 41.98
N LEU A 70 5.13 1.99 42.27
CA LEU A 70 5.19 0.85 41.32
C LEU A 70 3.85 0.09 41.22
N PRO A 71 3.18 -0.34 42.32
CA PRO A 71 1.86 -0.93 42.24
C PRO A 71 0.81 -0.04 41.57
N LEU A 72 0.82 1.26 41.88
CA LEU A 72 -0.09 2.21 41.21
C LEU A 72 0.20 2.37 39.74
N GLN A 73 1.47 2.30 39.33
CA GLN A 73 1.85 2.33 37.91
C GLN A 73 1.43 1.04 37.20
N ALA A 74 1.52 -0.13 37.85
CA ALA A 74 1.01 -1.39 37.31
C ALA A 74 -0.51 -1.36 37.11
N LEU A 75 -1.24 -0.87 38.12
CA LEU A 75 -2.70 -0.67 38.02
C LEU A 75 -3.04 0.32 36.89
N TRP A 76 -2.29 1.40 36.76
CA TRP A 76 -2.48 2.38 35.71
C TRP A 76 -2.23 1.78 34.32
N ALA A 77 -1.21 0.94 34.16
CA ALA A 77 -0.96 0.19 32.93
C ALA A 77 -2.12 -0.75 32.57
N CYS A 78 -2.71 -1.44 33.55
CA CYS A 78 -3.91 -2.26 33.31
C CYS A 78 -5.10 -1.40 32.85
N ILE A 79 -5.30 -0.22 33.45
CA ILE A 79 -6.37 0.70 33.05
C ILE A 79 -6.16 1.20 31.61
N ILE A 80 -4.92 1.58 31.25
CA ILE A 80 -4.59 2.01 29.89
C ILE A 80 -4.85 0.86 28.90
N ASN A 81 -4.39 -0.34 29.21
CA ASN A 81 -4.61 -1.50 28.35
C ASN A 81 -6.10 -1.80 28.17
N PHE A 82 -6.89 -1.73 29.24
CA PHE A 82 -8.35 -1.90 29.17
C PHE A 82 -9.02 -0.86 28.25
N ILE A 83 -8.61 0.42 28.37
CA ILE A 83 -9.15 1.48 27.50
C ILE A 83 -8.76 1.25 26.04
N ILE A 84 -7.52 0.84 25.76
CA ILE A 84 -7.04 0.50 24.41
C ILE A 84 -7.89 -0.62 23.83
N GLU A 85 -8.11 -1.70 24.58
CA GLU A 85 -8.92 -2.83 24.13
C GLU A 85 -10.39 -2.46 23.93
N ALA A 86 -10.95 -1.59 24.79
CA ALA A 86 -12.31 -1.09 24.60
C ALA A 86 -12.47 -0.24 23.33
N LEU A 87 -11.46 0.56 23.00
CA LEU A 87 -11.42 1.32 21.74
C LEU A 87 -11.27 0.39 20.53
N SER A 88 -10.37 -0.58 20.60
CA SER A 88 -10.11 -1.53 19.50
C SER A 88 -11.30 -2.43 19.20
N ARG A 89 -12.06 -2.81 20.22
CA ARG A 89 -13.23 -3.68 20.11
C ARG A 89 -14.55 -2.92 19.97
N HIS A 90 -14.51 -1.59 19.98
CA HIS A 90 -15.68 -0.69 20.00
C HIS A 90 -16.69 -1.02 21.11
N SER A 91 -16.25 -1.72 22.17
CA SER A 91 -17.10 -2.20 23.26
C SER A 91 -16.31 -2.39 24.55
N ALA A 92 -16.74 -1.74 25.63
CA ALA A 92 -16.19 -1.96 26.98
C ALA A 92 -16.54 -3.37 27.51
N ILE A 93 -17.68 -3.94 27.10
CA ILE A 93 -18.09 -5.30 27.47
C ILE A 93 -17.16 -6.33 26.81
N ALA A 94 -16.86 -6.17 25.52
CA ALA A 94 -15.94 -7.05 24.81
C ALA A 94 -14.50 -6.95 25.38
N ALA A 95 -14.05 -5.76 25.79
CA ALA A 95 -12.78 -5.60 26.48
C ALA A 95 -12.75 -6.28 27.84
N TRP A 96 -13.85 -6.26 28.58
CA TRP A 96 -13.99 -7.00 29.83
C TRP A 96 -13.96 -8.51 29.60
N GLN A 97 -14.67 -9.02 28.59
CA GLN A 97 -14.63 -10.43 28.21
C GLN A 97 -13.22 -10.88 27.82
N TYR A 98 -12.51 -10.08 27.02
CA TYR A 98 -11.10 -10.33 26.69
C TYR A 98 -10.22 -10.39 27.95
N MET A 99 -10.34 -9.41 28.84
CA MET A 99 -9.56 -9.36 30.09
C MET A 99 -9.79 -10.59 30.98
N THR A 100 -11.04 -11.07 31.07
CA THR A 100 -11.42 -12.22 31.92
C THR A 100 -11.24 -13.56 31.23
N GLY A 101 -11.40 -13.63 29.90
CA GLY A 101 -11.23 -14.85 29.11
C GLY A 101 -9.76 -15.19 28.83
N THR A 102 -8.93 -14.19 28.63
CA THR A 102 -7.49 -14.36 28.36
C THR A 102 -6.61 -13.52 29.32
N PRO A 103 -6.69 -13.77 30.64
CA PRO A 103 -6.06 -12.89 31.65
C PRO A 103 -4.54 -12.83 31.52
N LEU A 104 -3.86 -13.89 31.10
CA LEU A 104 -2.41 -13.92 30.91
C LEU A 104 -1.99 -13.01 29.76
N VAL A 105 -2.73 -13.02 28.65
CA VAL A 105 -2.47 -12.14 27.50
C VAL A 105 -2.74 -10.68 27.86
N PHE A 106 -3.85 -10.42 28.58
CA PHE A 106 -4.15 -9.07 29.07
C PHE A 106 -3.06 -8.51 29.98
N LEU A 107 -2.58 -9.31 30.95
CA LEU A 107 -1.52 -8.93 31.87
C LEU A 107 -0.17 -8.76 31.16
N TYR A 108 0.08 -9.58 30.15
CA TYR A 108 1.26 -9.43 29.29
C TYR A 108 1.23 -8.07 28.59
N ASN A 109 0.14 -7.66 27.96
CA ASN A 109 0.03 -6.35 27.32
C ASN A 109 0.14 -5.20 28.32
N ALA A 110 -0.51 -5.30 29.46
CA ALA A 110 -0.37 -4.32 30.55
C ALA A 110 1.07 -4.23 31.07
N GLY A 111 1.78 -5.37 31.13
CA GLY A 111 3.21 -5.43 31.48
C GLY A 111 4.10 -4.69 30.49
N MET A 112 3.82 -4.78 29.19
CA MET A 112 4.53 -4.01 28.16
C MET A 112 4.38 -2.49 28.35
N ILE A 113 3.14 -2.03 28.58
CA ILE A 113 2.86 -0.64 28.91
C ILE A 113 3.59 -0.23 30.20
N PHE A 114 3.54 -1.07 31.24
CA PHE A 114 4.21 -0.84 32.52
C PHE A 114 5.72 -0.62 32.36
N VAL A 115 6.40 -1.48 31.56
CA VAL A 115 7.85 -1.38 31.31
C VAL A 115 8.19 -0.05 30.63
N THR A 116 7.39 0.39 29.64
CA THR A 116 7.61 1.71 29.01
C THR A 116 7.42 2.87 30.02
N LEU A 117 6.48 2.76 30.95
CA LEU A 117 6.24 3.75 31.99
C LEU A 117 7.40 3.86 33.00
N LEU A 118 8.27 2.82 33.13
CA LEU A 118 9.46 2.88 34.00
C LEU A 118 10.46 3.96 33.56
N ILE A 119 10.44 4.39 32.29
CA ILE A 119 11.26 5.50 31.79
C ILE A 119 11.03 6.79 32.61
N ALA A 120 9.84 6.96 33.18
CA ALA A 120 9.52 8.10 34.03
C ALA A 120 10.45 8.26 35.25
N TYR A 121 11.09 7.17 35.72
CA TYR A 121 12.02 7.23 36.83
C TYR A 121 13.39 7.81 36.48
N LEU A 122 13.74 7.87 35.19
CA LEU A 122 14.98 8.49 34.70
C LEU A 122 14.94 10.01 34.69
N VAL A 123 13.74 10.61 34.79
CA VAL A 123 13.53 12.06 34.67
C VAL A 123 12.91 12.69 35.92
N ARG A 124 13.19 13.98 36.16
CA ARG A 124 12.62 14.70 37.31
C ARG A 124 11.11 14.94 37.18
N ARG A 125 10.59 15.06 35.95
CA ARG A 125 9.15 15.32 35.69
C ARG A 125 8.38 14.02 35.50
N ARG A 126 8.44 13.15 36.49
CA ARG A 126 7.88 11.78 36.41
C ARG A 126 6.40 11.72 35.99
N VAL A 127 5.57 12.63 36.57
CA VAL A 127 4.13 12.69 36.24
C VAL A 127 3.91 13.06 34.78
N PHE A 128 4.65 14.07 34.31
CA PHE A 128 4.54 14.48 32.90
C PHE A 128 5.01 13.39 31.95
N THR A 129 6.11 12.70 32.26
CA THR A 129 6.60 11.58 31.41
C THR A 129 5.62 10.43 31.37
N ARG A 130 5.01 10.05 32.52
CA ARG A 130 3.94 9.04 32.53
C ARG A 130 2.75 9.47 31.70
N LEU A 131 2.36 10.74 31.78
CA LEU A 131 1.25 11.28 30.98
C LEU A 131 1.53 11.20 29.49
N ILE A 132 2.74 11.56 29.04
CA ILE A 132 3.12 11.47 27.62
C ILE A 132 3.11 10.01 27.13
N ILE A 133 3.75 9.10 27.88
CA ILE A 133 3.78 7.68 27.51
C ILE A 133 2.36 7.10 27.48
N SER A 134 1.52 7.45 28.48
CA SER A 134 0.11 7.05 28.49
C SER A 134 -0.66 7.62 27.29
N ALA A 135 -0.41 8.88 26.95
CA ALA A 135 -1.06 9.54 25.81
C ALA A 135 -0.64 8.90 24.48
N LEU A 136 0.63 8.48 24.34
CA LEU A 136 1.10 7.76 23.15
C LEU A 136 0.39 6.41 23.01
N TRP A 137 0.30 5.61 24.06
CA TRP A 137 -0.42 4.33 24.04
C TRP A 137 -1.91 4.51 23.74
N LEU A 138 -2.56 5.50 24.38
CA LEU A 138 -3.97 5.80 24.12
C LEU A 138 -4.18 6.33 22.70
N PHE A 139 -3.24 7.11 22.17
CA PHE A 139 -3.27 7.57 20.78
C PHE A 139 -3.21 6.39 19.81
N LEU A 140 -2.31 5.43 20.03
CA LEU A 140 -2.27 4.20 19.23
C LEU A 140 -3.60 3.43 19.31
N GLY A 141 -4.20 3.35 20.51
CA GLY A 141 -5.52 2.75 20.70
C GLY A 141 -6.65 3.45 19.94
N VAL A 142 -6.66 4.79 19.95
CA VAL A 142 -7.64 5.60 19.20
C VAL A 142 -7.46 5.40 17.71
N VAL A 143 -6.21 5.50 17.20
CA VAL A 143 -5.92 5.30 15.78
C VAL A 143 -6.37 3.91 15.34
N ASN A 144 -6.02 2.87 16.11
CA ASN A 144 -6.43 1.51 15.80
C ASN A 144 -7.96 1.34 15.80
N GLY A 145 -8.67 1.91 16.79
CA GLY A 145 -10.12 1.86 16.84
C GLY A 145 -10.76 2.57 15.63
N VAL A 146 -10.27 3.76 15.25
CA VAL A 146 -10.76 4.48 14.08
C VAL A 146 -10.49 3.67 12.80
N MET A 147 -9.31 3.06 12.67
CA MET A 147 -8.97 2.25 11.50
C MET A 147 -9.84 1.00 11.41
N LEU A 148 -10.07 0.29 12.51
CA LEU A 148 -10.95 -0.87 12.55
C LEU A 148 -12.43 -0.53 12.27
N ALA A 149 -12.86 0.71 12.52
CA ALA A 149 -14.19 1.18 12.14
C ALA A 149 -14.33 1.49 10.64
N LYS A 150 -13.21 1.80 9.97
CA LYS A 150 -13.19 2.20 8.56
C LYS A 150 -12.64 1.10 7.63
N ARG A 151 -11.80 0.23 8.13
CA ARG A 151 -11.23 -0.93 7.42
C ARG A 151 -11.12 -2.11 8.38
N VAL A 152 -11.08 -3.32 7.87
CA VAL A 152 -11.00 -4.55 8.71
C VAL A 152 -9.61 -4.75 9.32
N THR A 153 -8.56 -4.21 8.68
CA THR A 153 -7.20 -4.39 9.14
C THR A 153 -6.82 -3.39 10.25
N PRO A 154 -6.24 -3.85 11.37
CA PRO A 154 -5.80 -3.00 12.46
C PRO A 154 -4.60 -2.13 12.09
N PHE A 155 -4.35 -1.11 12.92
CA PHE A 155 -3.19 -0.25 12.80
C PHE A 155 -1.90 -1.01 13.12
N ASN A 156 -0.95 -1.05 12.18
CA ASN A 156 0.33 -1.73 12.34
C ASN A 156 1.51 -0.82 11.98
N ALA A 157 2.73 -1.31 12.18
CA ALA A 157 3.94 -0.52 11.91
C ALA A 157 4.16 -0.21 10.42
N GLN A 158 3.61 -1.00 9.50
CA GLN A 158 3.71 -0.72 8.07
C GLN A 158 2.92 0.54 7.69
N ASP A 159 1.79 0.79 8.37
CA ASP A 159 1.02 2.03 8.18
C ASP A 159 1.85 3.29 8.51
N LEU A 160 2.81 3.19 9.46
CA LEU A 160 3.74 4.29 9.72
C LEU A 160 4.73 4.51 8.58
N LYS A 161 5.20 3.44 7.93
CA LYS A 161 6.15 3.52 6.80
C LYS A 161 5.46 4.08 5.54
N THR A 162 4.19 3.74 5.35
CA THR A 162 3.39 4.20 4.20
C THR A 162 2.63 5.50 4.47
N PHE A 163 2.85 6.15 5.61
CA PHE A 163 2.13 7.36 6.01
C PHE A 163 2.21 8.50 4.98
N THR A 164 3.35 8.68 4.33
CA THR A 164 3.54 9.69 3.26
C THR A 164 2.76 9.34 1.98
N GLU A 165 2.66 8.06 1.65
CA GLU A 165 1.83 7.56 0.54
C GLU A 165 0.34 7.62 0.90
N GLY A 166 0.01 7.39 2.17
CA GLY A 166 -1.35 7.45 2.71
C GLY A 166 -1.94 8.85 2.80
N LEU A 167 -1.14 9.93 2.81
CA LEU A 167 -1.65 11.30 2.86
C LEU A 167 -2.58 11.64 1.69
N SER A 168 -2.33 11.11 0.51
CA SER A 168 -3.21 11.25 -0.67
C SER A 168 -4.50 10.43 -0.56
N LEU A 169 -4.52 9.40 0.28
CA LEU A 169 -5.67 8.53 0.51
C LEU A 169 -6.55 9.00 1.68
N PHE A 170 -6.07 9.95 2.50
CA PHE A 170 -6.83 10.43 3.66
C PHE A 170 -8.19 11.00 3.29
N THR A 171 -8.30 11.67 2.13
CA THR A 171 -9.55 12.20 1.61
C THR A 171 -10.56 11.11 1.22
N ASN A 172 -10.12 9.89 0.96
CA ASN A 172 -10.99 8.76 0.63
C ASN A 172 -11.57 8.07 1.88
N TYR A 173 -10.87 8.21 3.04
CA TYR A 173 -11.26 7.57 4.30
C TYR A 173 -11.90 8.52 5.32
N PHE A 174 -11.64 9.82 5.19
CA PHE A 174 -12.11 10.83 6.14
C PHE A 174 -12.86 11.95 5.42
N SER A 175 -14.00 12.31 5.97
CA SER A 175 -14.75 13.48 5.53
C SER A 175 -13.96 14.77 5.77
N VAL A 176 -14.25 15.82 5.03
CA VAL A 176 -13.62 17.14 5.21
C VAL A 176 -13.76 17.64 6.65
N ALA A 177 -14.88 17.37 7.32
CA ALA A 177 -15.12 17.74 8.72
C ALA A 177 -14.17 17.01 9.68
N GLU A 178 -13.92 15.71 9.47
CA GLU A 178 -12.97 14.92 10.26
C GLU A 178 -11.52 15.41 10.06
N LEU A 179 -11.14 15.75 8.83
CA LEU A 179 -9.82 16.31 8.51
C LEU A 179 -9.60 17.67 9.19
N VAL A 180 -10.60 18.54 9.19
CA VAL A 180 -10.56 19.83 9.89
C VAL A 180 -10.48 19.62 11.41
N MET A 181 -11.24 18.69 11.98
CA MET A 181 -11.14 18.36 13.40
C MET A 181 -9.76 17.82 13.78
N MET A 182 -9.13 16.97 12.95
CA MET A 182 -7.75 16.52 13.15
C MET A 182 -6.75 17.67 13.05
N GLY A 183 -6.90 18.55 12.05
CA GLY A 183 -6.06 19.73 11.84
C GLY A 183 -6.09 20.73 13.02
N ILE A 184 -7.21 20.82 13.75
CA ILE A 184 -7.34 21.65 14.97
C ILE A 184 -6.91 20.87 16.22
N GLY A 185 -7.26 19.59 16.31
CA GLY A 185 -7.03 18.73 17.46
C GLY A 185 -5.54 18.50 17.76
N VAL A 186 -4.73 18.27 16.73
CA VAL A 186 -3.28 18.03 16.91
C VAL A 186 -2.56 19.27 17.48
N PRO A 187 -2.72 20.50 16.96
CA PRO A 187 -2.15 21.70 17.57
C PRO A 187 -2.67 21.96 18.99
N ALA A 188 -3.95 21.74 19.23
CA ALA A 188 -4.54 21.90 20.57
C ALA A 188 -3.92 20.93 21.58
N LEU A 189 -3.73 19.68 21.20
CA LEU A 189 -3.04 18.65 22.00
C LEU A 189 -1.59 19.06 22.30
N LEU A 190 -0.85 19.54 21.31
CA LEU A 190 0.53 20.00 21.49
C LEU A 190 0.61 21.21 22.46
N ILE A 191 -0.29 22.16 22.33
CA ILE A 191 -0.38 23.31 23.24
C ILE A 191 -0.71 22.83 24.66
N TRP A 192 -1.64 21.91 24.81
CA TRP A 192 -2.00 21.31 26.09
C TRP A 192 -0.83 20.55 26.72
N LEU A 193 -0.08 19.73 25.93
CA LEU A 193 1.12 19.06 26.40
C LEU A 193 2.21 20.02 26.88
N VAL A 194 2.45 21.13 26.16
CA VAL A 194 3.39 22.19 26.59
C VAL A 194 2.92 22.85 27.84
N ALA A 195 1.62 23.12 27.98
CA ALA A 195 1.04 23.71 29.22
C ALA A 195 1.19 22.75 30.40
N MET A 196 0.93 21.46 30.21
CA MET A 196 1.12 20.42 31.21
C MET A 196 2.60 20.26 31.59
N TRP A 197 3.53 20.27 30.62
CA TRP A 197 4.96 20.25 30.89
C TRP A 197 5.40 21.43 31.75
N ARG A 198 4.90 22.64 31.49
CA ARG A 198 5.20 23.82 32.27
C ARG A 198 4.64 23.75 33.71
N ARG A 199 3.50 23.07 33.90
CA ARG A 199 2.80 22.95 35.18
C ARG A 199 3.24 21.73 36.00
N ALA A 200 3.82 20.71 35.35
CA ALA A 200 4.18 19.45 36.01
C ALA A 200 5.21 19.66 37.12
N GLY A 201 4.91 19.12 38.31
CA GLY A 201 5.82 19.08 39.42
C GLY A 201 7.11 18.31 39.14
N GLN A 202 8.19 18.73 39.77
CA GLN A 202 9.47 18.01 39.69
C GLN A 202 9.64 17.14 40.93
N TYR A 203 10.21 15.94 40.73
CA TYR A 203 10.61 15.10 41.85
C TYR A 203 11.77 15.76 42.63
N GLU A 204 11.57 16.00 43.93
CA GLU A 204 12.51 16.72 44.78
C GLU A 204 13.59 15.82 45.42
N GLY A 205 13.41 14.49 45.38
CA GLY A 205 14.37 13.53 45.93
C GLY A 205 15.68 13.41 45.15
N LYS A 206 16.66 12.74 45.74
CA LYS A 206 17.91 12.38 45.05
C LYS A 206 17.61 11.49 43.83
N MET A 207 18.17 11.86 42.68
CA MET A 207 18.04 11.10 41.43
C MET A 207 19.22 10.14 41.32
N HIS A 208 18.95 8.86 41.48
CA HIS A 208 19.93 7.77 41.24
C HIS A 208 19.86 7.33 39.79
N ARG A 209 20.35 8.19 38.87
CA ARG A 209 20.16 7.98 37.43
C ARG A 209 20.78 6.69 36.90
N ILE A 210 22.02 6.37 37.30
CA ILE A 210 22.74 5.16 36.83
C ILE A 210 22.02 3.87 37.32
N PRO A 211 21.75 3.69 38.63
CA PRO A 211 20.98 2.53 39.07
C PRO A 211 19.59 2.42 38.42
N MET A 212 18.88 3.56 38.23
CA MET A 212 17.57 3.55 37.56
C MET A 212 17.68 3.17 36.09
N LEU A 213 18.72 3.64 35.38
CA LEU A 213 18.98 3.24 33.99
C LEU A 213 19.23 1.74 33.90
N ILE A 214 20.06 1.18 34.78
CA ILE A 214 20.32 -0.27 34.83
C ILE A 214 19.01 -1.05 35.07
N ILE A 215 18.17 -0.60 36.01
CA ILE A 215 16.89 -1.26 36.30
C ILE A 215 15.95 -1.18 35.09
N VAL A 216 15.84 -0.02 34.42
CA VAL A 216 15.00 0.13 33.23
C VAL A 216 15.48 -0.76 32.09
N VAL A 217 16.80 -0.78 31.81
CA VAL A 217 17.39 -1.63 30.80
C VAL A 217 17.18 -3.11 31.14
N ALA A 218 17.43 -3.51 32.39
CA ALA A 218 17.19 -4.87 32.85
C ALA A 218 15.70 -5.27 32.74
N ALA A 219 14.77 -4.33 32.98
CA ALA A 219 13.34 -4.59 32.81
C ALA A 219 12.96 -4.80 31.33
N PHE A 220 13.56 -4.05 30.40
CA PHE A 220 13.34 -4.27 28.97
C PHE A 220 13.90 -5.63 28.52
N PHE A 221 15.13 -5.98 28.92
CA PHE A 221 15.72 -7.29 28.62
C PHE A 221 14.92 -8.43 29.26
N GLY A 222 14.56 -8.30 30.55
CA GLY A 222 13.73 -9.29 31.23
C GLY A 222 12.37 -9.47 30.59
N TYR A 223 11.82 -8.39 30.02
CA TYR A 223 10.56 -8.46 29.27
C TYR A 223 10.72 -9.15 27.92
N SER A 224 11.84 -8.95 27.24
CA SER A 224 12.16 -9.69 26.01
C SER A 224 12.29 -11.20 26.29
N LEU A 225 12.95 -11.60 27.37
CA LEU A 225 12.99 -13.00 27.80
C LEU A 225 11.60 -13.55 28.14
N LEU A 226 10.77 -12.75 28.82
CA LEU A 226 9.38 -13.13 29.12
C LEU A 226 8.58 -13.33 27.82
N THR A 227 8.85 -12.54 26.78
CA THR A 227 8.22 -12.70 25.45
C THR A 227 8.53 -14.09 24.87
N ASN A 228 9.80 -14.51 24.89
CA ASN A 228 10.19 -15.83 24.42
C ASN A 228 9.47 -16.95 25.19
N VAL A 229 9.42 -16.84 26.53
CA VAL A 229 8.67 -17.78 27.36
C VAL A 229 7.18 -17.79 27.04
N ALA A 230 6.58 -16.63 26.80
CA ALA A 230 5.16 -16.51 26.44
C ALA A 230 4.85 -17.15 25.07
N VAL A 231 5.78 -17.04 24.12
CA VAL A 231 5.70 -17.73 22.80
C VAL A 231 5.84 -19.24 22.99
N ASP A 232 6.85 -19.71 23.71
CA ASP A 232 7.10 -21.15 23.98
C ASP A 232 5.92 -21.82 24.68
N LYS A 233 5.27 -21.09 25.60
CA LYS A 233 4.06 -21.55 26.31
C LYS A 233 2.78 -21.33 25.51
N ARG A 234 2.86 -20.83 24.28
CA ARG A 234 1.70 -20.56 23.40
C ARG A 234 0.67 -19.59 24.02
N ILE A 235 1.11 -18.69 24.90
CA ILE A 235 0.29 -17.58 25.42
C ILE A 235 0.07 -16.54 24.35
N ILE A 236 1.10 -16.26 23.55
CA ILE A 236 1.11 -15.41 22.38
C ILE A 236 1.76 -16.16 21.21
N SER A 237 1.53 -15.71 19.98
CA SER A 237 2.17 -16.26 18.77
C SER A 237 2.97 -15.16 18.05
N THR A 238 4.05 -15.56 17.39
CA THR A 238 4.79 -14.71 16.46
C THR A 238 4.20 -14.74 15.05
N TYR A 239 3.45 -15.78 14.73
CA TYR A 239 2.76 -15.93 13.45
C TYR A 239 1.33 -15.35 13.54
N PHE A 240 1.04 -14.38 12.68
CA PHE A 240 -0.27 -13.74 12.55
C PHE A 240 -0.84 -14.08 11.17
N GLY A 241 -1.40 -15.25 11.02
CA GLY A 241 -2.04 -15.67 9.77
C GLY A 241 -3.11 -14.68 9.30
N ASN A 242 -3.93 -14.17 10.24
CA ASN A 242 -4.78 -13.00 10.03
C ASN A 242 -4.44 -11.94 11.06
N ILE A 243 -4.01 -10.78 10.60
CA ILE A 243 -3.60 -9.69 11.50
C ILE A 243 -4.77 -9.17 12.35
N ALA A 244 -6.00 -9.13 11.82
CA ALA A 244 -7.17 -8.67 12.57
C ALA A 244 -7.49 -9.62 13.72
N PHE A 245 -7.48 -10.93 13.48
CA PHE A 245 -7.68 -11.93 14.53
C PHE A 245 -6.54 -11.95 15.53
N ALA A 246 -5.30 -11.79 15.07
CA ALA A 246 -4.15 -11.69 15.98
C ALA A 246 -4.31 -10.52 16.98
N TYR A 247 -4.81 -9.37 16.52
CA TYR A 247 -5.08 -8.23 17.41
C TYR A 247 -6.25 -8.48 18.36
N GLN A 248 -7.24 -9.28 17.95
CA GLN A 248 -8.32 -9.70 18.82
C GLN A 248 -7.83 -10.68 19.89
N ASP A 249 -6.97 -11.64 19.50
CA ASP A 249 -6.48 -12.69 20.40
C ASP A 249 -5.36 -12.18 21.32
N TYR A 250 -4.41 -11.42 20.79
CA TYR A 250 -3.18 -11.06 21.51
C TYR A 250 -3.11 -9.59 21.94
N GLY A 251 -4.04 -8.74 21.52
CA GLY A 251 -4.15 -7.34 21.92
C GLY A 251 -3.21 -6.37 21.16
N LEU A 252 -3.62 -5.10 21.10
CA LEU A 252 -2.89 -4.05 20.37
C LEU A 252 -1.44 -3.87 20.83
N PRO A 253 -1.10 -3.75 22.14
CA PRO A 253 0.27 -3.43 22.53
C PRO A 253 1.29 -4.48 22.03
N TYR A 254 0.96 -5.76 22.14
CA TYR A 254 1.83 -6.82 21.63
C TYR A 254 1.90 -6.81 20.10
N CYS A 255 0.76 -6.87 19.43
CA CYS A 255 0.72 -7.02 17.98
C CYS A 255 1.36 -5.83 17.25
N PHE A 256 1.10 -4.60 17.71
CA PHE A 256 1.76 -3.42 17.17
C PHE A 256 3.27 -3.43 17.41
N SER A 257 3.72 -3.81 18.62
CA SER A 257 5.15 -3.92 18.91
C SER A 257 5.82 -5.03 18.09
N ALA A 258 5.15 -6.19 17.94
CA ALA A 258 5.64 -7.27 17.11
C ALA A 258 5.78 -6.83 15.63
N SER A 259 4.79 -6.12 15.08
CA SER A 259 4.87 -5.59 13.71
C SER A 259 5.95 -4.51 13.53
N LEU A 260 6.37 -3.84 14.62
CA LEU A 260 7.43 -2.83 14.59
C LEU A 260 8.83 -3.43 14.62
N PHE A 261 9.03 -4.50 15.41
CA PHE A 261 10.35 -5.07 15.69
C PHE A 261 10.62 -6.36 14.90
N ASN A 262 9.59 -7.15 14.59
CA ASN A 262 9.72 -8.37 13.80
C ASN A 262 9.31 -8.07 12.36
N THR A 263 10.26 -7.68 11.53
CA THR A 263 10.06 -7.43 10.11
C THR A 263 10.97 -8.36 9.31
N GLY A 264 10.46 -8.81 8.16
CA GLY A 264 11.19 -9.73 7.30
C GLY A 264 11.20 -11.17 7.83
N ILE A 265 12.06 -11.96 7.23
CA ILE A 265 12.31 -13.35 7.62
C ILE A 265 13.56 -13.37 8.51
N SER A 266 13.44 -13.96 9.71
CA SER A 266 14.61 -14.15 10.58
C SER A 266 15.52 -15.22 10.00
N GLU A 267 16.84 -15.05 10.18
CA GLU A 267 17.83 -16.04 9.73
C GLU A 267 17.58 -17.40 10.41
N PRO A 268 17.31 -18.48 9.64
CA PRO A 268 17.12 -19.81 10.19
C PRO A 268 18.43 -20.38 10.74
N ASN A 269 18.36 -21.12 11.85
CA ASN A 269 19.55 -21.65 12.53
C ASN A 269 20.45 -22.53 11.65
N ASP A 270 19.86 -23.24 10.67
CA ASP A 270 20.58 -24.16 9.78
C ASP A 270 21.00 -23.49 8.46
N TYR A 271 20.87 -22.16 8.35
CA TYR A 271 21.21 -21.43 7.13
C TYR A 271 22.73 -21.41 6.91
N ASN A 272 23.17 -21.99 5.84
CA ASN A 272 24.55 -21.96 5.34
C ASN A 272 24.58 -22.45 3.88
N LYS A 273 25.70 -22.23 3.20
CA LYS A 273 25.91 -22.59 1.80
C LYS A 273 25.67 -24.08 1.52
N ASP A 274 26.27 -24.95 2.32
CA ASP A 274 26.19 -26.41 2.14
C ASP A 274 24.74 -26.92 2.27
N THR A 275 23.94 -26.28 3.13
CA THR A 275 22.52 -26.62 3.30
C THR A 275 21.71 -26.19 2.09
N ILE A 276 21.91 -24.97 1.58
CA ILE A 276 21.23 -24.48 0.38
C ILE A 276 21.60 -25.31 -0.84
N GLU A 277 22.89 -25.61 -1.04
CA GLU A 277 23.35 -26.49 -2.11
C GLU A 277 22.69 -27.88 -2.06
N LYS A 278 22.56 -28.50 -0.89
CA LYS A 278 21.85 -29.79 -0.73
C LYS A 278 20.35 -29.70 -1.07
N ILE A 279 19.68 -28.60 -0.74
CA ILE A 279 18.29 -28.39 -1.12
C ILE A 279 18.16 -28.29 -2.64
N THR A 280 19.15 -27.75 -3.31
CA THR A 280 19.17 -27.48 -4.74
C THR A 280 19.91 -28.52 -5.60
N ASP A 281 20.91 -29.25 -5.06
CA ASP A 281 21.76 -30.21 -5.79
C ASP A 281 21.07 -31.50 -6.23
N ASN A 282 19.89 -31.81 -5.71
CA ASN A 282 19.08 -32.91 -6.24
C ASN A 282 18.32 -32.52 -7.51
N ARG A 283 18.83 -31.54 -8.23
CA ARG A 283 18.31 -31.16 -9.53
C ARG A 283 18.76 -32.16 -10.61
N GLU A 284 18.10 -33.26 -10.76
CA GLU A 284 17.84 -33.73 -12.10
C GLU A 284 16.86 -32.73 -12.73
N MET A 285 17.37 -31.54 -13.08
CA MET A 285 16.67 -30.61 -13.95
C MET A 285 16.67 -31.27 -15.32
N THR A 286 15.69 -32.10 -15.59
CA THR A 286 15.30 -32.41 -16.95
C THR A 286 14.91 -31.06 -17.55
N GLU A 287 15.78 -30.51 -18.41
CA GLU A 287 15.38 -29.43 -19.29
C GLU A 287 14.05 -29.85 -19.91
N SER A 288 13.02 -29.02 -19.72
CA SER A 288 11.69 -29.31 -20.22
C SER A 288 11.77 -29.52 -21.74
N THR A 289 11.68 -30.75 -22.15
CA THR A 289 11.16 -31.07 -23.45
C THR A 289 9.66 -31.22 -23.24
N SER A 290 8.87 -30.21 -23.58
CA SER A 290 7.42 -30.40 -23.74
C SER A 290 7.25 -31.53 -24.79
N ASP A 291 6.84 -32.69 -24.30
CA ASP A 291 6.83 -33.93 -25.09
C ASP A 291 5.85 -33.85 -26.28
N ASN A 292 4.98 -32.85 -26.32
CA ASN A 292 3.96 -32.63 -27.35
C ASN A 292 4.19 -31.39 -28.23
N GLY A 293 5.24 -30.60 -28.03
CA GLY A 293 5.57 -29.45 -28.88
C GLY A 293 4.59 -28.29 -28.89
N VAL A 294 3.49 -28.37 -28.11
CA VAL A 294 2.47 -27.32 -28.03
C VAL A 294 2.66 -26.56 -26.75
N ARG A 295 2.98 -25.26 -26.85
CA ARG A 295 3.03 -24.32 -25.72
C ARG A 295 1.73 -23.55 -25.70
N PRO A 296 0.96 -23.56 -24.60
CA PRO A 296 -0.28 -22.80 -24.51
C PRO A 296 -0.02 -21.39 -23.97
N ASN A 297 -0.90 -20.44 -24.28
CA ASN A 297 -1.06 -19.24 -23.49
C ASN A 297 -1.47 -19.63 -22.06
N VAL A 298 -0.91 -18.96 -21.04
CA VAL A 298 -1.18 -19.24 -19.63
C VAL A 298 -1.69 -17.98 -18.96
N LEU A 299 -2.97 -17.99 -18.58
CA LEU A 299 -3.66 -16.87 -17.97
C LEU A 299 -3.95 -17.19 -16.50
N PHE A 300 -3.51 -16.32 -15.59
CA PHE A 300 -3.87 -16.37 -14.17
C PHE A 300 -4.76 -15.18 -13.84
N VAL A 301 -5.97 -15.45 -13.40
CA VAL A 301 -7.00 -14.43 -13.11
C VAL A 301 -7.34 -14.47 -11.63
N GLN A 302 -6.80 -13.53 -10.88
CA GLN A 302 -7.09 -13.32 -9.47
C GLN A 302 -8.37 -12.51 -9.33
N LEU A 303 -9.42 -13.12 -8.79
CA LEU A 303 -10.73 -12.51 -8.56
C LEU A 303 -10.77 -11.92 -7.15
N GLU A 304 -10.98 -10.60 -7.08
CA GLU A 304 -11.00 -9.85 -5.83
C GLU A 304 -12.10 -10.31 -4.89
N SER A 305 -11.73 -10.71 -3.68
CA SER A 305 -12.64 -11.15 -2.62
C SER A 305 -13.57 -12.30 -3.01
N PHE A 306 -13.21 -13.10 -4.03
CA PHE A 306 -14.05 -14.15 -4.56
C PHE A 306 -14.01 -15.43 -3.73
N PHE A 307 -15.16 -15.96 -3.40
CA PHE A 307 -15.40 -17.35 -2.99
C PHE A 307 -16.82 -17.74 -3.42
N ASP A 308 -17.15 -19.02 -3.40
CA ASP A 308 -18.51 -19.48 -3.70
C ASP A 308 -19.45 -19.08 -2.55
N PRO A 309 -20.41 -18.14 -2.75
CA PRO A 309 -21.30 -17.68 -1.68
C PRO A 309 -22.15 -18.78 -1.04
N ILE A 310 -22.34 -19.93 -1.70
CA ILE A 310 -23.06 -21.07 -1.14
C ILE A 310 -22.34 -21.67 0.09
N GLU A 311 -21.05 -21.38 0.27
CA GLU A 311 -20.27 -21.82 1.44
C GLU A 311 -20.67 -21.10 2.74
N TYR A 312 -21.42 -20.00 2.69
CA TYR A 312 -21.99 -19.38 3.87
C TYR A 312 -23.29 -20.11 4.26
N GLU A 313 -23.35 -20.65 5.52
CA GLU A 313 -24.36 -21.64 5.93
C GLU A 313 -25.81 -21.15 5.79
N ASP A 314 -26.09 -19.91 6.21
CA ASP A 314 -27.46 -19.41 6.37
C ASP A 314 -27.95 -18.59 5.18
N LEU A 315 -27.11 -18.35 4.16
CA LEU A 315 -27.47 -17.50 3.05
C LEU A 315 -28.40 -18.21 2.06
N GLN A 316 -29.49 -17.54 1.71
CA GLN A 316 -30.41 -18.01 0.67
C GLN A 316 -30.39 -17.03 -0.50
N MET A 317 -30.17 -17.54 -1.68
CA MET A 317 -30.07 -16.79 -2.93
C MET A 317 -31.14 -17.25 -3.91
N SER A 318 -31.74 -16.31 -4.66
CA SER A 318 -32.81 -16.62 -5.62
C SER A 318 -32.33 -17.42 -6.84
N GLU A 319 -31.06 -17.27 -7.20
CA GLU A 319 -30.39 -17.97 -8.32
C GLU A 319 -28.95 -18.33 -7.93
N ASP A 320 -28.31 -19.22 -8.70
CA ASP A 320 -26.88 -19.52 -8.55
C ASP A 320 -26.04 -18.30 -8.90
N PRO A 321 -25.18 -17.78 -8.00
CA PRO A 321 -24.37 -16.60 -8.26
C PRO A 321 -23.18 -16.85 -9.21
N ILE A 322 -22.81 -18.11 -9.45
CA ILE A 322 -21.61 -18.47 -10.24
C ILE A 322 -21.88 -19.57 -11.28
N PRO A 323 -22.89 -19.42 -12.15
CA PRO A 323 -23.30 -20.51 -13.04
C PRO A 323 -22.20 -20.93 -14.05
N ASN A 324 -21.35 -20.02 -14.51
CA ASN A 324 -20.25 -20.33 -15.42
C ASN A 324 -19.10 -21.03 -14.67
N LEU A 325 -18.64 -20.48 -13.56
CA LEU A 325 -17.62 -21.12 -12.72
C LEU A 325 -18.10 -22.46 -12.17
N ARG A 326 -19.40 -22.59 -11.84
CA ARG A 326 -19.99 -23.86 -11.41
C ARG A 326 -19.81 -24.96 -12.44
N LYS A 327 -20.10 -24.68 -13.70
CA LYS A 327 -19.85 -25.60 -14.83
C LYS A 327 -18.36 -25.90 -15.00
N MET A 328 -17.49 -24.90 -14.77
CA MET A 328 -16.05 -25.14 -14.81
C MET A 328 -15.61 -26.06 -13.67
N PHE A 329 -16.11 -25.89 -12.44
CA PHE A 329 -15.81 -26.78 -11.30
C PHE A 329 -16.25 -28.23 -11.56
N GLU A 330 -17.34 -28.43 -12.29
CA GLU A 330 -17.81 -29.77 -12.65
C GLU A 330 -16.92 -30.44 -13.68
N ASN A 331 -16.37 -29.69 -14.65
CA ASN A 331 -15.70 -30.25 -15.83
C ASN A 331 -14.17 -30.16 -15.77
N TYR A 332 -13.60 -29.26 -14.99
CA TYR A 332 -12.17 -28.97 -14.94
C TYR A 332 -11.61 -29.13 -13.52
N SER A 333 -10.29 -29.18 -13.42
CA SER A 333 -9.59 -29.33 -12.14
C SER A 333 -9.89 -28.15 -11.22
N SER A 334 -10.36 -28.43 -10.02
CA SER A 334 -10.82 -27.41 -9.05
C SER A 334 -10.67 -27.87 -7.61
N GLY A 335 -10.97 -26.97 -6.69
CA GLY A 335 -10.98 -27.24 -5.26
C GLY A 335 -10.88 -26.00 -4.39
N TYR A 336 -10.65 -26.20 -3.11
CA TYR A 336 -10.35 -25.11 -2.22
C TYR A 336 -8.94 -24.58 -2.47
N PHE A 337 -8.84 -23.24 -2.51
CA PHE A 337 -7.61 -22.52 -2.64
C PHE A 337 -7.24 -21.89 -1.31
N LYS A 338 -6.18 -22.42 -0.67
CA LYS A 338 -5.74 -21.91 0.63
C LYS A 338 -4.91 -20.64 0.45
N VAL A 339 -5.44 -19.55 0.97
CA VAL A 339 -4.87 -18.19 0.84
C VAL A 339 -4.20 -17.71 2.13
N PRO A 340 -3.22 -16.79 2.06
CA PRO A 340 -2.48 -16.30 3.23
C PRO A 340 -3.26 -15.29 4.07
N SER A 341 -4.34 -14.73 3.56
CA SER A 341 -5.05 -13.60 4.15
C SER A 341 -6.57 -13.80 4.15
N VAL A 342 -7.28 -13.07 5.03
CA VAL A 342 -8.73 -13.04 5.12
C VAL A 342 -9.21 -11.60 5.21
N GLY A 343 -10.19 -11.23 4.40
CA GLY A 343 -10.85 -9.93 4.42
C GLY A 343 -10.01 -8.76 3.88
N ALA A 344 -8.75 -8.97 3.56
CA ALA A 344 -7.85 -8.03 2.91
C ALA A 344 -6.52 -8.71 2.61
N GLY A 345 -5.70 -8.10 1.75
CA GLY A 345 -4.35 -8.59 1.50
C GLY A 345 -4.15 -9.20 0.13
N THR A 346 -4.85 -8.68 -0.87
CA THR A 346 -4.76 -9.06 -2.30
C THR A 346 -3.31 -9.28 -2.75
N ALA A 347 -2.41 -8.33 -2.46
CA ALA A 347 -0.99 -8.41 -2.80
C ALA A 347 -0.22 -9.55 -2.08
N ASN A 348 -0.75 -10.09 -0.98
CA ASN A 348 -0.13 -11.22 -0.29
C ASN A 348 -0.41 -12.53 -1.03
N THR A 349 -1.60 -12.68 -1.60
CA THR A 349 -1.93 -13.81 -2.47
C THR A 349 -1.20 -13.70 -3.82
N GLU A 350 -1.12 -12.50 -4.41
CA GLU A 350 -0.28 -12.24 -5.59
C GLU A 350 1.18 -12.66 -5.33
N PHE A 351 1.74 -12.29 -4.16
CA PHE A 351 3.11 -12.66 -3.78
C PHE A 351 3.30 -14.19 -3.78
N GLU A 352 2.40 -14.92 -3.12
CA GLU A 352 2.51 -16.38 -3.03
C GLU A 352 2.36 -17.04 -4.41
N VAL A 353 1.41 -16.60 -5.21
CA VAL A 353 1.16 -17.16 -6.55
C VAL A 353 2.33 -16.87 -7.49
N LEU A 354 2.82 -15.61 -7.53
CA LEU A 354 3.83 -15.19 -8.50
C LEU A 354 5.24 -15.63 -8.14
N THR A 355 5.56 -15.84 -6.85
CA THR A 355 6.93 -16.22 -6.44
C THR A 355 7.05 -17.68 -5.99
N GLY A 356 5.94 -18.35 -5.69
CA GLY A 356 5.95 -19.64 -5.03
C GLY A 356 6.38 -19.59 -3.56
N MET A 357 6.70 -18.42 -3.03
CA MET A 357 7.15 -18.23 -1.65
C MET A 357 5.98 -18.17 -0.70
N ASN A 358 6.20 -18.56 0.58
CA ASN A 358 5.15 -18.61 1.59
C ASN A 358 5.22 -17.41 2.52
N LEU A 359 4.12 -16.66 2.64
CA LEU A 359 4.01 -15.47 3.49
C LEU A 359 4.22 -15.78 4.99
N ARG A 360 3.99 -17.02 5.43
CA ARG A 360 4.09 -17.43 6.83
C ARG A 360 5.44 -17.15 7.49
N TYR A 361 6.51 -17.04 6.72
CA TYR A 361 7.86 -16.82 7.24
C TYR A 361 8.16 -15.35 7.50
N PHE A 362 7.36 -14.43 6.95
CA PHE A 362 7.51 -12.99 7.16
C PHE A 362 7.00 -12.54 8.54
N GLY A 363 7.42 -11.35 8.91
CA GLY A 363 6.93 -10.69 10.11
C GLY A 363 5.41 -10.42 10.08
N PRO A 364 4.82 -10.21 11.27
CA PRO A 364 3.38 -10.05 11.43
C PRO A 364 2.80 -8.91 10.59
N GLY A 365 1.85 -9.21 9.71
CA GLY A 365 1.15 -8.24 8.89
C GLY A 365 2.04 -7.57 7.83
N GLU A 366 3.16 -8.17 7.48
CA GLU A 366 4.04 -7.67 6.44
C GLU A 366 3.45 -7.91 5.04
N TYR A 367 3.68 -6.94 4.18
CA TYR A 367 3.40 -7.03 2.75
C TYR A 367 4.74 -7.01 2.00
N PRO A 368 5.20 -8.15 1.46
CA PRO A 368 6.47 -8.20 0.71
C PRO A 368 6.54 -7.19 -0.43
N TYR A 369 5.41 -6.86 -1.06
CA TYR A 369 5.28 -5.82 -2.07
C TYR A 369 5.68 -4.43 -1.57
N LYS A 370 5.42 -4.11 -0.30
CA LYS A 370 5.74 -2.81 0.30
C LYS A 370 7.14 -2.76 0.93
N THR A 371 7.76 -3.92 1.14
CA THR A 371 9.05 -4.05 1.84
C THR A 371 10.16 -4.56 0.94
N LYS A 372 10.17 -5.83 0.60
CA LYS A 372 11.26 -6.46 -0.15
C LYS A 372 11.14 -6.25 -1.65
N LEU A 373 10.05 -6.69 -2.28
CA LEU A 373 9.92 -6.69 -3.73
C LEU A 373 9.89 -5.30 -4.36
N LYS A 374 9.51 -4.26 -3.59
CA LYS A 374 9.63 -2.88 -4.03
C LYS A 374 11.08 -2.43 -4.23
N ASN A 375 12.03 -3.04 -3.51
CA ASN A 375 13.40 -2.54 -3.38
C ASN A 375 14.46 -3.45 -3.98
N GLN A 376 14.11 -4.68 -4.38
CA GLN A 376 15.04 -5.62 -4.98
C GLN A 376 14.37 -6.48 -6.03
N VAL A 377 15.15 -6.94 -6.98
CA VAL A 377 14.71 -7.92 -7.98
C VAL A 377 14.50 -9.29 -7.34
N CYS A 378 13.55 -10.06 -7.87
CA CYS A 378 13.24 -11.38 -7.39
C CYS A 378 12.73 -12.26 -8.55
N GLU A 379 13.19 -13.50 -8.61
CA GLU A 379 12.66 -14.51 -9.53
C GLU A 379 11.18 -14.74 -9.28
N SER A 380 10.42 -14.93 -10.35
CA SER A 380 8.96 -15.06 -10.30
C SER A 380 8.42 -15.93 -11.45
N ALA A 381 7.10 -16.07 -11.52
CA ALA A 381 6.43 -16.67 -12.66
C ALA A 381 6.77 -15.94 -13.98
N ALA A 382 6.80 -14.61 -13.99
CA ALA A 382 7.17 -13.85 -15.19
C ALA A 382 8.55 -14.26 -15.70
N THR A 383 9.57 -14.31 -14.83
CA THR A 383 10.91 -14.74 -15.24
C THR A 383 10.97 -16.21 -15.64
N ALA A 384 10.19 -17.07 -14.98
CA ALA A 384 10.13 -18.48 -15.30
C ALA A 384 9.52 -18.74 -16.69
N PHE A 385 8.45 -18.01 -17.05
CA PHE A 385 7.85 -18.08 -18.39
C PHE A 385 8.72 -17.40 -19.45
N SER A 386 9.35 -16.26 -19.14
CA SER A 386 10.30 -15.60 -20.04
C SER A 386 11.48 -16.52 -20.43
N ALA A 387 11.91 -17.41 -19.54
CA ALA A 387 12.95 -18.40 -19.83
C ALA A 387 12.55 -19.37 -20.96
N PHE A 388 11.24 -19.55 -21.21
CA PHE A 388 10.70 -20.31 -22.32
C PHE A 388 10.35 -19.45 -23.55
N GLY A 389 10.59 -18.14 -23.49
CA GLY A 389 10.31 -17.20 -24.57
C GLY A 389 8.89 -16.65 -24.62
N TYR A 390 8.11 -16.79 -23.53
CA TYR A 390 6.79 -16.19 -23.42
C TYR A 390 6.88 -14.66 -23.29
N GLY A 391 5.90 -13.96 -23.87
CA GLY A 391 5.59 -12.60 -23.45
C GLY A 391 4.95 -12.59 -22.07
N THR A 392 5.28 -11.60 -21.21
CA THR A 392 4.79 -11.58 -19.82
C THR A 392 4.07 -10.28 -19.49
N HIS A 393 2.78 -10.39 -19.19
CA HIS A 393 1.89 -9.25 -19.06
C HIS A 393 1.15 -9.25 -17.72
N ALA A 394 1.18 -8.13 -16.99
CA ALA A 394 0.35 -7.91 -15.82
C ALA A 394 -0.79 -6.92 -16.15
N ILE A 395 -2.00 -7.17 -15.63
CA ILE A 395 -3.19 -6.34 -15.88
C ILE A 395 -3.94 -6.13 -14.57
N HIS A 396 -4.37 -4.88 -14.28
CA HIS A 396 -5.17 -4.58 -13.10
C HIS A 396 -6.07 -3.37 -13.32
N ASN A 397 -7.37 -3.51 -13.16
CA ASN A 397 -8.35 -2.42 -13.32
C ASN A 397 -8.41 -1.45 -12.12
N ASN A 398 -7.32 -1.37 -11.34
CA ASN A 398 -7.10 -0.38 -10.30
C ASN A 398 -5.73 0.32 -10.46
N GLY A 399 -5.43 1.30 -9.57
CA GLY A 399 -4.26 2.17 -9.69
C GLY A 399 -2.91 1.44 -9.64
N GLY A 400 -2.03 1.75 -10.59
CA GLY A 400 -0.72 1.13 -10.71
C GLY A 400 0.22 1.34 -9.52
N ASN A 401 0.01 2.41 -8.74
CA ASN A 401 0.78 2.67 -7.52
C ASN A 401 0.27 1.89 -6.30
N PHE A 402 -0.94 1.34 -6.35
CA PHE A 402 -1.51 0.63 -5.21
C PHE A 402 -0.69 -0.63 -4.93
N TYR A 403 -0.28 -0.84 -3.67
CA TYR A 403 0.72 -1.82 -3.26
C TYR A 403 2.10 -1.67 -3.94
N SER A 404 2.38 -0.55 -4.59
CA SER A 404 3.60 -0.32 -5.39
C SER A 404 3.74 -1.27 -6.59
N ARG A 405 2.63 -1.77 -7.16
CA ARG A 405 2.62 -2.80 -8.21
C ARG A 405 3.51 -2.45 -9.40
N ALA A 406 3.47 -1.20 -9.90
CA ALA A 406 4.32 -0.81 -11.02
C ALA A 406 5.82 -1.06 -10.76
N LYS A 407 6.30 -0.76 -9.54
CA LYS A 407 7.70 -1.04 -9.18
C LYS A 407 7.94 -2.52 -8.92
N VAL A 408 6.99 -3.20 -8.27
CA VAL A 408 7.11 -4.63 -7.95
C VAL A 408 7.11 -5.47 -9.20
N PHE A 409 6.15 -5.28 -10.13
CA PHE A 409 6.08 -6.06 -11.36
C PHE A 409 7.30 -5.87 -12.24
N ASN A 410 7.87 -4.64 -12.28
CA ASN A 410 9.16 -4.41 -12.91
C ASN A 410 10.28 -5.23 -12.25
N ASN A 411 10.34 -5.27 -10.91
CA ASN A 411 11.39 -5.97 -10.16
C ASN A 411 11.26 -7.49 -10.20
N ILE A 412 10.07 -8.02 -10.51
CA ILE A 412 9.84 -9.46 -10.66
C ILE A 412 9.74 -9.91 -12.12
N GLY A 413 10.09 -9.03 -13.08
CA GLY A 413 10.43 -9.38 -14.45
C GLY A 413 9.27 -9.46 -15.44
N PHE A 414 8.15 -8.74 -15.22
CA PHE A 414 7.12 -8.58 -16.25
C PHE A 414 7.60 -7.66 -17.37
N ASP A 415 7.22 -7.97 -18.63
CA ASP A 415 7.50 -7.13 -19.80
C ASP A 415 6.54 -5.93 -19.86
N SER A 416 5.29 -6.09 -19.44
CA SER A 416 4.33 -5.01 -19.42
C SER A 416 3.38 -5.03 -18.21
N PHE A 417 2.90 -3.84 -17.83
CA PHE A 417 1.83 -3.69 -16.84
C PHE A 417 0.79 -2.67 -17.30
N THR A 418 -0.44 -3.14 -17.49
CA THR A 418 -1.61 -2.30 -17.81
C THR A 418 -2.45 -2.06 -16.58
N SER A 419 -2.34 -0.89 -15.98
CA SER A 419 -3.16 -0.44 -14.84
C SER A 419 -4.35 0.41 -15.32
N LYS A 420 -5.27 0.76 -14.39
CA LYS A 420 -6.47 1.55 -14.73
C LYS A 420 -6.15 2.89 -15.43
N GLU A 421 -4.97 3.43 -15.22
CA GLU A 421 -4.54 4.67 -15.85
C GLU A 421 -4.43 4.55 -17.37
N PHE A 422 -4.36 3.32 -17.89
CA PHE A 422 -4.33 2.99 -19.30
C PHE A 422 -5.68 2.46 -19.83
N MET A 423 -6.74 2.49 -19.00
CA MET A 423 -8.05 1.92 -19.32
C MET A 423 -9.12 3.01 -19.45
N ASN A 424 -9.98 2.89 -20.45
CA ASN A 424 -11.18 3.70 -20.59
C ASN A 424 -12.34 3.04 -19.83
N ILE A 425 -12.35 3.17 -18.51
CA ILE A 425 -13.35 2.58 -17.62
C ILE A 425 -14.66 3.35 -17.79
N LEU A 426 -15.64 2.71 -18.39
CA LEU A 426 -16.97 3.25 -18.65
C LEU A 426 -17.98 2.86 -17.57
N GLN A 427 -17.75 1.73 -16.88
CA GLN A 427 -18.67 1.18 -15.90
C GLN A 427 -17.97 0.99 -14.56
N THR A 428 -18.67 1.39 -13.52
CA THR A 428 -18.25 1.18 -12.14
C THR A 428 -19.39 0.55 -11.34
N THR A 429 -19.06 -0.10 -10.25
CA THR A 429 -20.03 -0.53 -9.26
C THR A 429 -20.62 0.69 -8.56
N GLU A 430 -21.70 0.50 -7.80
CA GLU A 430 -22.33 1.56 -7.01
C GLU A 430 -21.37 2.19 -5.98
N ASN A 431 -20.33 1.45 -5.57
CA ASN A 431 -19.25 1.93 -4.71
C ASN A 431 -18.09 2.55 -5.47
N GLY A 432 -18.17 2.66 -6.80
CA GLY A 432 -17.17 3.31 -7.63
C GLY A 432 -15.94 2.44 -7.99
N TRP A 433 -15.98 1.13 -7.75
CA TRP A 433 -14.95 0.21 -8.25
C TRP A 433 -15.16 -0.06 -9.74
N SER A 434 -14.07 -0.24 -10.48
CA SER A 434 -14.14 -0.60 -11.90
C SER A 434 -14.76 -1.98 -12.05
N LYS A 435 -15.72 -2.14 -12.98
CA LYS A 435 -16.23 -3.47 -13.33
C LYS A 435 -15.17 -4.28 -14.07
N ASP A 436 -15.21 -5.60 -13.93
CA ASP A 436 -14.14 -6.50 -14.41
C ASP A 436 -14.26 -6.78 -15.92
N ASP A 437 -15.39 -6.49 -16.55
CA ASP A 437 -15.57 -6.68 -17.98
C ASP A 437 -14.56 -5.90 -18.85
N ILE A 438 -14.04 -4.76 -18.35
CA ILE A 438 -12.98 -3.99 -19.03
C ILE A 438 -11.69 -4.82 -19.21
N LEU A 439 -11.44 -5.80 -18.34
CA LEU A 439 -10.25 -6.65 -18.38
C LEU A 439 -10.20 -7.51 -19.65
N LEU A 440 -11.35 -7.91 -20.21
CA LEU A 440 -11.43 -8.68 -21.47
C LEU A 440 -10.69 -7.95 -22.61
N THR A 441 -10.92 -6.64 -22.74
CA THR A 441 -10.24 -5.84 -23.77
C THR A 441 -8.73 -5.85 -23.58
N HIS A 442 -8.27 -5.67 -22.34
CA HIS A 442 -6.84 -5.55 -22.08
C HIS A 442 -6.10 -6.90 -22.03
N ILE A 443 -6.80 -8.00 -21.70
CA ILE A 443 -6.29 -9.36 -21.90
C ILE A 443 -6.11 -9.63 -23.39
N LYS A 444 -7.12 -9.31 -24.21
CA LYS A 444 -7.01 -9.42 -25.66
C LYS A 444 -5.86 -8.59 -26.22
N ASP A 445 -5.73 -7.33 -25.78
CA ASP A 445 -4.66 -6.44 -26.22
C ASP A 445 -3.27 -6.99 -25.86
N ALA A 446 -3.12 -7.66 -24.71
CA ALA A 446 -1.87 -8.31 -24.31
C ALA A 446 -1.55 -9.48 -25.22
N LEU A 447 -2.49 -10.40 -25.41
CA LEU A 447 -2.35 -11.57 -26.30
C LEU A 447 -2.13 -11.21 -27.77
N ASP A 448 -2.57 -10.02 -28.21
CA ASP A 448 -2.36 -9.55 -29.59
C ASP A 448 -1.05 -8.74 -29.74
N SER A 449 -0.34 -8.46 -28.64
CA SER A 449 0.86 -7.61 -28.66
C SER A 449 2.15 -8.37 -28.98
N THR A 450 2.12 -9.68 -28.94
CA THR A 450 3.27 -10.57 -29.14
C THR A 450 2.96 -11.61 -30.22
N GLU A 451 3.99 -12.18 -30.82
CA GLU A 451 3.84 -13.28 -31.81
C GLU A 451 4.03 -14.65 -31.15
N GLN A 452 4.62 -14.70 -29.96
CA GLN A 452 4.83 -15.91 -29.16
C GLN A 452 3.67 -16.11 -28.17
N GLU A 453 3.69 -17.24 -27.46
CA GLU A 453 2.77 -17.52 -26.38
C GLU A 453 2.97 -16.54 -25.22
N ASP A 454 1.91 -16.29 -24.46
CA ASP A 454 1.87 -15.30 -23.39
C ASP A 454 1.57 -15.89 -22.01
N PHE A 455 2.23 -15.34 -21.02
CA PHE A 455 1.84 -15.44 -19.63
C PHE A 455 1.14 -14.14 -19.21
N VAL A 456 -0.15 -14.20 -18.91
CA VAL A 456 -0.96 -13.04 -18.54
C VAL A 456 -1.45 -13.17 -17.10
N PHE A 457 -1.01 -12.27 -16.24
CA PHE A 457 -1.44 -12.20 -14.84
C PHE A 457 -2.43 -11.04 -14.65
N THR A 458 -3.69 -11.37 -14.39
CA THR A 458 -4.77 -10.40 -14.27
C THR A 458 -5.30 -10.36 -12.85
N VAL A 459 -5.45 -9.15 -12.29
CA VAL A 459 -6.04 -8.91 -10.97
C VAL A 459 -7.30 -8.06 -11.13
N SER A 460 -8.44 -8.57 -10.67
CA SER A 460 -9.72 -7.86 -10.67
C SER A 460 -9.87 -6.93 -9.46
N VAL A 461 -10.90 -6.06 -9.45
CA VAL A 461 -11.20 -5.18 -8.31
C VAL A 461 -12.68 -5.09 -7.99
N GLN A 462 -13.56 -5.61 -8.83
CA GLN A 462 -15.01 -5.40 -8.72
C GLN A 462 -15.58 -5.87 -7.38
N GLY A 463 -15.11 -7.00 -6.85
CA GLY A 463 -15.55 -7.58 -5.58
C GLY A 463 -15.04 -6.87 -4.32
N HIS A 464 -14.25 -5.80 -4.46
CA HIS A 464 -13.61 -5.12 -3.35
C HIS A 464 -14.58 -4.54 -2.33
N GLY A 465 -14.21 -4.61 -1.05
CA GLY A 465 -14.99 -4.22 0.12
C GLY A 465 -15.41 -2.75 0.19
N ASN A 466 -16.08 -2.39 1.26
CA ASN A 466 -17.08 -1.40 1.56
C ASN A 466 -18.44 -1.84 1.04
N TYR A 467 -18.91 -2.98 1.52
CA TYR A 467 -20.23 -3.49 1.16
C TYR A 467 -21.31 -2.63 1.81
N PRO A 468 -22.23 -2.00 1.02
CA PRO A 468 -23.24 -1.09 1.53
C PRO A 468 -24.20 -1.78 2.48
N THR A 469 -24.49 -1.17 3.63
CA THR A 469 -25.51 -1.63 4.57
C THR A 469 -26.92 -1.17 4.19
N GLU A 470 -27.02 -0.26 3.23
CA GLU A 470 -28.27 0.21 2.63
C GLU A 470 -28.47 -0.46 1.26
N LYS A 471 -29.72 -0.56 0.82
CA LYS A 471 -30.03 -1.11 -0.49
C LYS A 471 -29.65 -0.13 -1.59
N VAL A 472 -28.60 -0.43 -2.36
CA VAL A 472 -28.04 0.42 -3.43
C VAL A 472 -28.38 -0.08 -4.83
N ILE A 473 -28.68 -1.38 -4.99
CA ILE A 473 -29.11 -1.96 -6.26
C ILE A 473 -30.62 -1.97 -6.29
N GLU A 474 -31.23 -1.17 -7.18
CA GLU A 474 -32.71 -1.07 -7.28
C GLU A 474 -33.34 -2.39 -7.73
N ASN A 475 -32.76 -3.05 -8.74
CA ASN A 475 -33.23 -4.28 -9.33
C ASN A 475 -32.12 -5.33 -9.35
N PRO A 476 -31.80 -5.96 -8.20
CA PRO A 476 -30.74 -6.96 -8.13
C PRO A 476 -31.09 -8.17 -9.00
N LYS A 477 -30.12 -8.71 -9.71
CA LYS A 477 -30.28 -9.95 -10.48
C LYS A 477 -30.54 -11.13 -9.53
N ILE A 478 -29.86 -11.13 -8.38
CA ILE A 478 -29.98 -12.15 -7.34
C ILE A 478 -30.42 -11.46 -6.05
N THR A 479 -31.56 -11.89 -5.51
CA THR A 479 -32.02 -11.46 -4.18
C THR A 479 -31.45 -12.37 -3.12
N VAL A 480 -31.09 -11.79 -1.96
CA VAL A 480 -30.42 -12.49 -0.86
C VAL A 480 -31.19 -12.31 0.44
N THR A 481 -31.34 -13.42 1.19
CA THR A 481 -31.93 -13.45 2.53
C THR A 481 -31.14 -14.41 3.43
N GLY A 482 -31.46 -14.42 4.72
CA GLY A 482 -30.85 -15.36 5.69
C GLY A 482 -29.74 -14.75 6.53
N ALA A 483 -29.22 -13.56 6.20
CA ALA A 483 -28.24 -12.90 7.06
C ALA A 483 -28.91 -12.39 8.37
N PRO A 484 -28.13 -12.23 9.47
CA PRO A 484 -28.68 -11.93 10.81
C PRO A 484 -29.43 -10.60 10.94
N THR A 485 -29.14 -9.60 10.09
CA THR A 485 -29.78 -8.27 10.09
C THR A 485 -30.05 -7.80 8.67
N GLU A 486 -30.94 -6.82 8.52
CA GLU A 486 -31.25 -6.21 7.22
C GLU A 486 -30.02 -5.55 6.58
N GLU A 487 -29.21 -4.84 7.35
CA GLU A 487 -27.96 -4.24 6.88
C GLU A 487 -26.99 -5.30 6.33
N LYS A 488 -26.91 -6.47 6.99
CA LYS A 488 -26.08 -7.57 6.50
C LYS A 488 -26.69 -8.21 5.25
N ASN A 489 -28.02 -8.35 5.16
CA ASN A 489 -28.66 -8.82 3.93
C ASN A 489 -28.37 -7.89 2.75
N ASN A 490 -28.45 -6.57 2.93
CA ASN A 490 -28.13 -5.61 1.89
C ASN A 490 -26.66 -5.71 1.44
N ALA A 491 -25.74 -5.86 2.38
CA ALA A 491 -24.32 -6.04 2.09
C ALA A 491 -24.05 -7.35 1.31
N TRP A 492 -24.71 -8.46 1.70
CA TRP A 492 -24.64 -9.71 0.98
C TRP A 492 -25.28 -9.67 -0.39
N GLU A 493 -26.47 -9.01 -0.55
CA GLU A 493 -27.13 -8.85 -1.84
C GLU A 493 -26.24 -8.05 -2.80
N TYR A 494 -25.63 -6.96 -2.33
CA TYR A 494 -24.65 -6.22 -3.12
C TYR A 494 -23.48 -7.11 -3.55
N TYR A 495 -22.82 -7.80 -2.60
CA TYR A 495 -21.64 -8.64 -2.88
C TYR A 495 -21.98 -9.78 -3.84
N VAL A 496 -23.08 -10.51 -3.62
CA VAL A 496 -23.49 -11.64 -4.47
C VAL A 496 -23.75 -11.20 -5.92
N ASN A 497 -24.32 -9.99 -6.11
CA ASN A 497 -24.50 -9.45 -7.46
C ASN A 497 -23.17 -9.02 -8.12
N GLN A 498 -22.18 -8.56 -7.34
CA GLN A 498 -20.84 -8.35 -7.89
C GLN A 498 -20.16 -9.68 -8.26
N VAL A 499 -20.30 -10.72 -7.44
CA VAL A 499 -19.80 -12.09 -7.75
C VAL A 499 -20.46 -12.64 -9.00
N TYR A 500 -21.77 -12.41 -9.19
CA TYR A 500 -22.46 -12.81 -10.42
C TYR A 500 -21.86 -12.14 -11.66
N GLU A 501 -21.56 -10.85 -11.61
CA GLU A 501 -20.92 -10.15 -12.73
C GLU A 501 -19.50 -10.64 -12.97
N MET A 502 -18.71 -10.96 -11.91
CA MET A 502 -17.39 -11.59 -12.04
C MET A 502 -17.50 -12.98 -12.70
N ASP A 503 -18.52 -13.75 -12.38
CA ASP A 503 -18.80 -15.04 -13.05
C ASP A 503 -19.09 -14.86 -14.55
N GLN A 504 -19.85 -13.81 -14.91
CA GLN A 504 -20.09 -13.49 -16.32
C GLN A 504 -18.78 -13.07 -17.02
N PHE A 505 -17.93 -12.29 -16.38
CA PHE A 505 -16.60 -11.97 -16.89
C PHE A 505 -15.78 -13.25 -17.13
N ALA A 506 -15.75 -14.18 -16.16
CA ALA A 506 -15.03 -15.44 -16.29
C ALA A 506 -15.58 -16.29 -17.48
N GLY A 507 -16.90 -16.38 -17.63
CA GLY A 507 -17.55 -17.06 -18.76
C GLY A 507 -17.22 -16.40 -20.10
N ASN A 508 -17.25 -15.08 -20.17
CA ASN A 508 -16.90 -14.31 -21.37
C ASN A 508 -15.41 -14.47 -21.74
N LEU A 509 -14.51 -14.54 -20.74
CA LEU A 509 -13.08 -14.78 -20.99
C LEU A 509 -12.85 -16.17 -21.60
N VAL A 510 -13.46 -17.20 -21.02
CA VAL A 510 -13.38 -18.58 -21.58
C VAL A 510 -13.89 -18.60 -23.02
N LYS A 511 -15.06 -18.01 -23.28
CA LYS A 511 -15.61 -17.91 -24.64
C LYS A 511 -14.65 -17.19 -25.59
N MET A 512 -14.03 -16.10 -25.15
CA MET A 512 -13.04 -15.37 -25.95
C MET A 512 -11.83 -16.25 -26.28
N MET A 513 -11.36 -17.10 -25.35
CA MET A 513 -10.26 -18.03 -25.61
C MET A 513 -10.68 -19.17 -26.56
N GLU A 514 -11.91 -19.69 -26.43
CA GLU A 514 -12.46 -20.67 -27.37
C GLU A 514 -12.56 -20.09 -28.78
N GLU A 515 -13.06 -18.85 -28.92
CA GLU A 515 -13.17 -18.17 -30.24
C GLU A 515 -11.79 -17.84 -30.82
N ARG A 516 -10.78 -17.56 -29.99
CA ARG A 516 -9.39 -17.37 -30.42
C ARG A 516 -8.77 -18.66 -30.98
N GLY A 517 -9.15 -19.81 -30.42
CA GLY A 517 -8.74 -21.14 -30.92
C GLY A 517 -7.27 -21.47 -30.68
N GLU A 518 -6.53 -20.66 -29.93
CA GLU A 518 -5.15 -20.94 -29.57
C GLU A 518 -5.10 -21.83 -28.31
N PRO A 519 -4.08 -22.74 -28.23
CA PRO A 519 -3.85 -23.51 -27.01
C PRO A 519 -3.79 -22.61 -25.80
N THR A 520 -4.65 -22.84 -24.81
CA THR A 520 -4.77 -21.90 -23.65
C THR A 520 -5.14 -22.64 -22.37
N VAL A 521 -4.54 -22.20 -21.26
CA VAL A 521 -4.92 -22.54 -19.89
C VAL A 521 -5.30 -21.26 -19.14
N VAL A 522 -6.46 -21.27 -18.46
CA VAL A 522 -6.92 -20.16 -17.63
C VAL A 522 -7.15 -20.64 -16.20
N VAL A 523 -6.49 -20.01 -15.24
CA VAL A 523 -6.63 -20.30 -13.82
C VAL A 523 -7.40 -19.16 -13.16
N PHE A 524 -8.64 -19.42 -12.73
CA PHE A 524 -9.42 -18.48 -11.91
C PHE A 524 -9.27 -18.85 -10.43
N TYR A 525 -9.06 -17.88 -9.57
CA TYR A 525 -9.01 -18.10 -8.12
C TYR A 525 -9.34 -16.84 -7.34
N GLY A 526 -9.92 -17.02 -6.12
CA GLY A 526 -10.17 -15.91 -5.19
C GLY A 526 -8.93 -15.63 -4.33
N ASP A 527 -8.66 -14.37 -4.08
CA ASP A 527 -7.49 -13.94 -3.30
C ASP A 527 -7.70 -14.00 -1.79
N HIS A 528 -8.90 -13.75 -1.29
CA HIS A 528 -9.32 -13.85 0.10
C HIS A 528 -10.84 -13.78 0.23
N LEU A 529 -11.37 -14.10 1.40
CA LEU A 529 -12.80 -13.90 1.70
C LEU A 529 -13.14 -12.42 1.84
N PRO A 530 -14.40 -12.01 1.59
CA PRO A 530 -14.85 -10.62 1.73
C PRO A 530 -14.82 -10.12 3.18
N THR A 531 -14.73 -8.79 3.34
CA THR A 531 -14.66 -8.09 4.63
C THR A 531 -16.04 -7.93 5.29
N MET A 532 -16.75 -9.04 5.51
CA MET A 532 -18.11 -9.03 6.08
C MET A 532 -18.17 -9.50 7.55
N GLY A 533 -17.01 -9.58 8.22
CA GLY A 533 -16.93 -10.07 9.61
C GLY A 533 -17.27 -11.55 9.75
N LEU A 534 -16.88 -12.36 8.76
CA LEU A 534 -17.10 -13.79 8.74
C LEU A 534 -16.36 -14.48 9.88
N GLU A 535 -17.03 -15.43 10.51
CA GLU A 535 -16.44 -16.34 11.49
C GLU A 535 -16.39 -17.77 10.90
N ALA A 536 -15.44 -18.59 11.38
CA ALA A 536 -15.32 -19.96 10.89
C ALA A 536 -16.61 -20.79 11.07
N LYS A 537 -17.41 -20.48 12.09
CA LYS A 537 -18.69 -21.15 12.33
C LYS A 537 -19.76 -20.85 11.27
N ASP A 538 -19.62 -19.73 10.55
CA ASP A 538 -20.58 -19.29 9.52
C ASP A 538 -20.32 -19.97 8.17
N MET A 539 -19.16 -20.63 8.03
CA MET A 539 -18.74 -21.30 6.80
C MET A 539 -19.02 -22.81 6.87
N LYS A 540 -19.52 -23.41 5.78
CA LYS A 540 -19.74 -24.87 5.68
C LYS A 540 -18.45 -25.67 5.91
N ASN A 541 -17.32 -25.18 5.38
CA ASN A 541 -16.01 -25.81 5.56
C ASN A 541 -15.33 -25.50 6.91
N ARG A 542 -15.95 -24.65 7.76
CA ARG A 542 -15.43 -24.23 9.06
C ARG A 542 -14.03 -23.60 9.02
N TYR A 543 -13.62 -23.00 7.89
CA TYR A 543 -12.30 -22.48 7.70
C TYR A 543 -12.31 -21.17 6.88
N LEU A 544 -11.60 -20.13 7.34
CA LEU A 544 -11.64 -18.79 6.75
C LEU A 544 -10.54 -18.51 5.70
N TYR A 545 -9.55 -19.41 5.59
CA TYR A 545 -8.43 -19.24 4.66
C TYR A 545 -8.60 -20.05 3.38
N ASN A 546 -9.82 -20.43 3.04
CA ASN A 546 -10.14 -21.08 1.79
C ASN A 546 -11.02 -20.18 0.94
N THR A 547 -10.58 -19.97 -0.29
CA THR A 547 -11.38 -19.53 -1.42
C THR A 547 -11.55 -20.69 -2.39
N ASN A 548 -11.92 -20.45 -3.64
CA ASN A 548 -12.06 -21.48 -4.67
C ASN A 548 -11.14 -21.18 -5.83
N TYR A 549 -10.71 -22.25 -6.53
CA TYR A 549 -10.00 -22.12 -7.80
C TYR A 549 -10.51 -23.13 -8.83
N VAL A 550 -10.27 -22.83 -10.12
CA VAL A 550 -10.49 -23.75 -11.24
C VAL A 550 -9.41 -23.52 -12.30
N ILE A 551 -8.97 -24.60 -12.94
CA ILE A 551 -8.04 -24.58 -14.05
C ILE A 551 -8.80 -25.01 -15.29
N TRP A 552 -9.27 -24.06 -16.09
CA TRP A 552 -9.86 -24.30 -17.40
C TRP A 552 -8.77 -24.45 -18.46
N ASP A 553 -8.96 -25.35 -19.43
CA ASP A 553 -8.07 -25.50 -20.57
C ASP A 553 -8.85 -26.01 -21.82
N ASN A 554 -8.30 -25.72 -22.99
CA ASN A 554 -8.73 -26.31 -24.26
C ASN A 554 -7.75 -27.37 -24.80
N LEU A 555 -6.87 -27.88 -23.92
CA LEU A 555 -5.83 -28.88 -24.26
C LEU A 555 -6.29 -30.29 -23.97
N GLY A 556 -7.35 -30.47 -23.18
CA GLY A 556 -7.83 -31.76 -22.70
C GLY A 556 -7.00 -32.35 -21.56
N LEU A 557 -6.50 -31.47 -20.67
CA LEU A 557 -5.78 -31.90 -19.47
C LEU A 557 -6.68 -32.78 -18.59
N GLN A 558 -6.10 -33.81 -17.98
CA GLN A 558 -6.84 -34.66 -17.06
C GLN A 558 -7.35 -33.84 -15.87
N LYS A 559 -8.66 -34.00 -15.55
CA LYS A 559 -9.25 -33.40 -14.37
C LYS A 559 -8.68 -34.01 -13.08
N GLU A 560 -8.16 -33.18 -12.19
CA GLU A 560 -7.62 -33.55 -10.89
C GLU A 560 -8.12 -32.57 -9.83
N ASP A 561 -9.16 -32.94 -9.10
CA ASP A 561 -9.70 -32.11 -8.02
C ASP A 561 -8.87 -32.29 -6.74
N ARG A 562 -8.38 -31.15 -6.23
CA ARG A 562 -7.61 -31.14 -4.99
C ARG A 562 -7.58 -29.75 -4.33
N ASN A 563 -7.37 -29.73 -3.02
CA ASN A 563 -7.13 -28.50 -2.32
C ASN A 563 -5.65 -28.10 -2.44
N ILE A 564 -5.37 -26.87 -2.82
CA ILE A 564 -4.01 -26.39 -3.08
C ILE A 564 -3.73 -25.05 -2.37
N PRO A 565 -2.57 -24.87 -1.74
CA PRO A 565 -2.19 -23.55 -1.22
C PRO A 565 -1.70 -22.64 -2.36
N SER A 566 -1.93 -21.32 -2.20
CA SER A 566 -1.59 -20.28 -3.19
C SER A 566 -0.14 -20.33 -3.68
N TYR A 567 0.81 -20.58 -2.80
CA TYR A 567 2.23 -20.67 -3.18
C TYR A 567 2.61 -21.93 -3.99
N GLN A 568 1.69 -22.86 -4.22
CA GLN A 568 1.95 -24.08 -5.02
C GLN A 568 1.26 -24.09 -6.38
N ILE A 569 0.23 -23.26 -6.60
CA ILE A 569 -0.62 -23.38 -7.79
C ILE A 569 0.14 -23.12 -9.09
N MET A 570 1.03 -22.14 -9.11
CA MET A 570 1.85 -21.85 -10.28
C MET A 570 2.74 -23.04 -10.65
N ALA A 571 3.45 -23.58 -9.68
CA ALA A 571 4.29 -24.76 -9.87
C ALA A 571 3.50 -25.97 -10.33
N ASP A 572 2.26 -26.11 -9.87
CA ASP A 572 1.37 -27.21 -10.29
C ASP A 572 0.93 -27.10 -11.73
N VAL A 573 0.51 -25.92 -12.15
CA VAL A 573 0.12 -25.66 -13.55
C VAL A 573 1.33 -25.85 -14.47
N MET A 574 2.50 -25.32 -14.10
CA MET A 574 3.74 -25.50 -14.86
C MET A 574 4.12 -26.98 -14.97
N ASP A 575 4.02 -27.77 -13.88
CA ASP A 575 4.30 -29.22 -13.86
C ASP A 575 3.38 -29.98 -14.82
N ARG A 576 2.08 -29.67 -14.83
CA ARG A 576 1.08 -30.26 -15.73
C ARG A 576 1.31 -29.94 -17.22
N LEU A 577 1.96 -28.78 -17.48
CA LEU A 577 2.35 -28.36 -18.82
C LEU A 577 3.76 -28.84 -19.24
N GLY A 578 4.47 -29.56 -18.35
CA GLY A 578 5.85 -29.97 -18.58
C GLY A 578 6.83 -28.80 -18.56
N LEU A 579 6.50 -27.69 -17.90
CA LEU A 579 7.35 -26.50 -17.80
C LEU A 579 8.13 -26.52 -16.48
N HIS A 580 9.45 -26.70 -16.56
CA HIS A 580 10.32 -26.81 -15.39
C HIS A 580 11.33 -25.66 -15.41
N SER A 581 10.94 -24.52 -14.83
CA SER A 581 11.76 -23.32 -14.69
C SER A 581 11.43 -22.61 -13.37
N GLY A 582 12.34 -21.77 -12.91
CA GLY A 582 12.21 -21.06 -11.66
C GLY A 582 12.61 -21.90 -10.44
N THR A 583 13.47 -21.33 -9.61
CA THR A 583 14.07 -22.04 -8.46
C THR A 583 13.04 -22.57 -7.50
N VAL A 584 12.08 -21.72 -7.06
CA VAL A 584 11.06 -22.08 -6.08
C VAL A 584 10.00 -22.99 -6.72
N PHE A 585 9.63 -22.78 -7.98
CA PHE A 585 8.66 -23.64 -8.66
C PHE A 585 9.18 -25.06 -8.88
N ASN A 586 10.43 -25.20 -9.33
CA ASN A 586 11.10 -26.52 -9.42
C ASN A 586 11.19 -27.19 -8.05
N TYR A 587 11.48 -26.43 -7.00
CA TYR A 587 11.48 -26.94 -5.63
C TYR A 587 10.10 -27.52 -5.26
N HIS A 588 9.01 -26.83 -5.53
CA HIS A 588 7.65 -27.34 -5.28
C HIS A 588 7.35 -28.60 -6.09
N GLN A 589 7.66 -28.61 -7.37
CA GLN A 589 7.41 -29.76 -8.25
C GLN A 589 8.11 -31.02 -7.70
N GLN A 590 9.34 -30.90 -7.23
CA GLN A 590 10.16 -32.02 -6.78
C GLN A 590 9.95 -32.41 -5.31
N ARG A 591 9.68 -31.44 -4.43
CA ARG A 591 9.83 -31.62 -2.97
C ARG A 591 8.53 -31.48 -2.17
N ARG A 592 7.39 -31.12 -2.78
CA ARG A 592 6.11 -30.87 -2.07
C ARG A 592 5.62 -32.03 -1.17
N GLN A 593 6.11 -33.24 -1.39
CA GLN A 593 5.74 -34.41 -0.61
C GLN A 593 6.81 -34.84 0.43
N THR A 594 7.93 -34.15 0.50
CA THR A 594 9.01 -34.51 1.44
C THR A 594 8.69 -34.05 2.88
N LYS A 595 9.25 -34.73 3.87
CA LYS A 595 9.02 -34.44 5.29
C LYS A 595 9.51 -33.05 5.70
N ASP A 596 10.64 -32.61 5.13
CA ASP A 596 11.29 -31.35 5.50
C ASP A 596 10.90 -30.18 4.58
N TYR A 597 9.88 -30.40 3.73
CA TYR A 597 9.44 -29.46 2.70
C TYR A 597 9.29 -28.02 3.19
N LEU A 598 8.55 -27.76 4.27
CA LEU A 598 8.31 -26.38 4.75
C LEU A 598 9.57 -25.77 5.39
N LYS A 599 10.44 -26.59 5.98
CA LYS A 599 11.70 -26.14 6.56
C LYS A 599 12.70 -25.74 5.48
N ASP A 600 12.81 -26.56 4.45
CA ASP A 600 13.70 -26.30 3.32
C ASP A 600 13.21 -25.12 2.49
N LEU A 601 11.88 -24.95 2.35
CA LEU A 601 11.27 -23.77 1.71
C LEU A 601 11.61 -22.48 2.48
N GLU A 602 11.59 -22.50 3.81
CA GLU A 602 11.98 -21.35 4.64
C GLU A 602 13.45 -20.96 4.41
N LEU A 603 14.34 -21.94 4.37
CA LEU A 603 15.78 -21.74 4.09
C LEU A 603 16.00 -21.16 2.70
N LEU A 604 15.33 -21.72 1.68
CA LEU A 604 15.43 -21.27 0.30
C LEU A 604 14.89 -19.85 0.13
N GLN A 605 13.74 -19.57 0.71
CA GLN A 605 13.12 -18.24 0.68
C GLN A 605 13.95 -17.20 1.42
N TYR A 606 14.54 -17.57 2.57
CA TYR A 606 15.48 -16.70 3.29
C TYR A 606 16.71 -16.41 2.44
N ASP A 607 17.33 -17.41 1.84
CA ASP A 607 18.50 -17.24 0.97
C ASP A 607 18.24 -16.28 -0.18
N ILE A 608 17.10 -16.43 -0.87
CA ILE A 608 16.73 -15.57 -2.03
C ILE A 608 16.50 -14.12 -1.60
N LEU A 609 15.79 -13.90 -0.49
CA LEU A 609 15.30 -12.57 -0.14
C LEU A 609 16.19 -11.81 0.85
N TYR A 610 16.88 -12.50 1.77
CA TYR A 610 17.57 -11.91 2.91
C TYR A 610 19.01 -12.40 3.06
N GLY A 611 19.30 -13.60 2.55
CA GLY A 611 20.61 -14.26 2.67
C GLY A 611 21.60 -13.84 1.60
N ASP A 612 22.63 -14.67 1.45
CA ASP A 612 23.76 -14.43 0.55
C ASP A 612 23.51 -14.91 -0.90
N GLN A 613 22.27 -15.37 -1.19
CA GLN A 613 21.86 -15.88 -2.51
C GLN A 613 22.73 -17.04 -3.00
N TYR A 614 23.08 -17.96 -2.11
CA TYR A 614 23.89 -19.14 -2.45
C TYR A 614 23.28 -19.96 -3.57
N VAL A 615 21.93 -20.02 -3.64
CA VAL A 615 21.19 -20.69 -4.71
C VAL A 615 21.51 -20.14 -6.11
N TYR A 616 21.94 -18.87 -6.18
CA TYR A 616 22.32 -18.17 -7.41
C TYR A 616 23.83 -17.91 -7.51
N ASN A 617 24.64 -18.56 -6.67
CA ASN A 617 26.08 -18.29 -6.56
C ASN A 617 26.39 -16.81 -6.26
N GLY A 618 25.56 -16.16 -5.44
CA GLY A 618 25.73 -14.77 -5.03
C GLY A 618 25.33 -13.73 -6.07
N LYS A 619 24.66 -14.13 -7.16
CA LYS A 619 24.17 -13.20 -8.20
C LYS A 619 22.70 -13.48 -8.47
N PRO A 620 21.81 -12.47 -8.37
CA PRO A 620 20.41 -12.65 -8.73
C PRO A 620 20.31 -13.09 -10.21
N PRO A 621 19.36 -13.99 -10.55
CA PRO A 621 19.22 -14.54 -11.90
C PRO A 621 18.67 -13.50 -12.90
N ILE A 622 18.15 -12.40 -12.39
CA ILE A 622 17.57 -11.31 -13.18
C ILE A 622 18.18 -9.96 -12.80
N THR A 623 18.23 -9.06 -13.75
CA THR A 623 18.53 -7.64 -13.54
C THR A 623 17.24 -6.84 -13.42
N GLU A 624 17.32 -5.59 -12.96
CA GLU A 624 16.16 -4.69 -12.96
C GLU A 624 15.61 -4.56 -14.39
N GLY A 625 14.31 -4.89 -14.55
CA GLY A 625 13.65 -4.91 -15.85
C GLY A 625 13.32 -3.50 -16.37
N HIS A 626 13.00 -3.43 -17.66
CA HIS A 626 12.46 -2.25 -18.32
C HIS A 626 11.00 -2.47 -18.69
N MET A 627 10.17 -2.77 -17.69
CA MET A 627 8.75 -3.04 -17.89
C MET A 627 8.04 -1.85 -18.54
N GLN A 628 7.33 -2.10 -19.62
CA GLN A 628 6.49 -1.12 -20.28
C GLN A 628 5.19 -0.92 -19.52
N MET A 629 4.83 0.34 -19.24
CA MET A 629 3.51 0.65 -18.68
C MET A 629 2.49 0.83 -19.81
N GLY A 630 1.42 0.00 -19.78
CA GLY A 630 0.40 -0.06 -20.82
C GLY A 630 0.89 -0.69 -22.14
N ILE A 631 0.09 -1.52 -22.78
CA ILE A 631 0.42 -2.14 -24.07
C ILE A 631 0.37 -1.09 -25.19
N LYS A 632 -0.74 -0.36 -25.31
CA LYS A 632 -0.96 0.63 -26.37
C LYS A 632 -0.30 1.96 -26.03
N GLU A 633 0.35 2.55 -27.03
CA GLU A 633 0.91 3.90 -26.90
C GLU A 633 -0.17 4.97 -27.06
N VAL A 634 0.00 6.06 -26.34
CA VAL A 634 -0.72 7.30 -26.60
C VAL A 634 -0.02 8.00 -27.76
N THR A 635 -0.72 8.22 -28.86
CA THR A 635 -0.21 8.97 -30.01
C THR A 635 -1.02 10.23 -30.21
N LEU A 636 -0.37 11.30 -30.70
CA LEU A 636 -1.04 12.54 -31.10
C LEU A 636 -1.14 12.58 -32.62
N THR A 637 -2.28 13.01 -33.13
CA THR A 637 -2.53 13.05 -34.56
C THR A 637 -2.78 14.45 -35.08
N ASP A 638 -3.45 15.31 -34.31
CA ASP A 638 -3.79 16.67 -34.72
C ASP A 638 -4.02 17.58 -33.51
N LEU A 639 -3.92 18.91 -33.75
CA LEU A 639 -4.24 19.93 -32.77
C LEU A 639 -5.01 21.05 -33.50
N VAL A 640 -6.22 21.28 -33.10
CA VAL A 640 -7.13 22.23 -33.76
C VAL A 640 -7.49 23.36 -32.80
N GLU A 641 -7.28 24.60 -33.22
CA GLU A 641 -7.79 25.76 -32.51
C GLU A 641 -9.29 25.92 -32.76
N ASN A 642 -10.06 26.02 -31.67
CA ASN A 642 -11.51 26.17 -31.71
C ASN A 642 -11.89 27.67 -31.83
N LEU A 643 -13.14 27.95 -32.19
CA LEU A 643 -13.67 29.32 -32.36
C LEU A 643 -13.66 30.17 -31.07
N ASP A 644 -13.58 29.52 -29.92
CA ASP A 644 -13.57 30.11 -28.58
C ASP A 644 -12.16 30.25 -27.98
N GLU A 645 -11.12 30.19 -28.82
CA GLU A 645 -9.69 30.28 -28.46
C GLU A 645 -9.19 29.09 -27.60
N THR A 646 -9.98 28.00 -27.48
CA THR A 646 -9.50 26.74 -26.89
C THR A 646 -8.84 25.86 -27.94
N TYR A 647 -8.07 24.85 -27.52
CA TYR A 647 -7.48 23.87 -28.43
C TYR A 647 -8.05 22.48 -28.19
N SER A 648 -8.33 21.76 -29.27
CA SER A 648 -8.66 20.34 -29.26
C SER A 648 -7.47 19.53 -29.72
N LEU A 649 -6.90 18.74 -28.81
CA LEU A 649 -5.83 17.79 -29.10
C LEU A 649 -6.45 16.44 -29.46
N TYR A 650 -6.16 15.98 -30.67
CA TYR A 650 -6.60 14.68 -31.18
C TYR A 650 -5.46 13.66 -31.12
N GLY A 651 -5.85 12.40 -30.92
CA GLY A 651 -4.88 11.31 -30.80
C GLY A 651 -5.56 9.96 -30.59
N THR A 652 -4.81 9.02 -30.02
CA THR A 652 -5.34 7.68 -29.69
C THR A 652 -4.99 7.29 -28.26
N ASN A 653 -5.79 6.40 -27.70
CA ASN A 653 -5.58 5.80 -26.39
C ASN A 653 -5.55 6.79 -25.21
N PHE A 654 -6.19 7.94 -25.35
CA PHE A 654 -6.40 8.85 -24.24
C PHE A 654 -7.31 8.21 -23.18
N THR A 655 -7.05 8.52 -21.93
CA THR A 655 -7.89 8.15 -20.79
C THR A 655 -8.10 9.38 -19.89
N LYS A 656 -8.99 9.29 -18.92
CA LYS A 656 -9.20 10.39 -17.94
C LYS A 656 -7.93 10.71 -17.11
N TRP A 657 -6.93 9.83 -17.14
CA TRP A 657 -5.64 10.05 -16.49
C TRP A 657 -4.58 10.64 -17.43
N SER A 658 -4.89 10.81 -18.71
CA SER A 658 -4.02 11.53 -19.67
C SER A 658 -3.93 13.00 -19.29
N LYS A 659 -2.70 13.51 -19.17
CA LYS A 659 -2.40 14.91 -18.88
C LYS A 659 -1.47 15.46 -19.93
N VAL A 660 -1.80 16.64 -20.43
CA VAL A 660 -1.02 17.30 -21.47
C VAL A 660 0.08 18.14 -20.84
N TYR A 661 1.26 18.11 -21.43
CA TYR A 661 2.41 18.93 -21.06
C TYR A 661 2.86 19.70 -22.28
N ILE A 662 3.20 20.98 -22.09
CA ILE A 662 3.81 21.84 -23.11
C ILE A 662 5.14 22.32 -22.53
N ASN A 663 6.25 22.02 -23.21
CA ASN A 663 7.61 22.31 -22.75
C ASN A 663 7.84 21.82 -21.29
N ASP A 664 7.42 20.60 -20.97
CA ASP A 664 7.47 19.96 -19.66
C ASP A 664 6.57 20.59 -18.57
N GLU A 665 5.81 21.63 -18.88
CA GLU A 665 4.84 22.23 -17.97
C GLU A 665 3.45 21.61 -18.15
N LYS A 666 2.88 21.08 -17.06
CA LYS A 666 1.55 20.49 -17.06
C LYS A 666 0.49 21.54 -17.35
N GLN A 667 -0.36 21.29 -18.34
CA GLN A 667 -1.46 22.15 -18.72
C GLN A 667 -2.78 21.72 -18.07
N GLU A 668 -3.69 22.67 -17.85
CA GLU A 668 -5.10 22.34 -17.62
C GLU A 668 -5.66 21.67 -18.86
N SER A 669 -6.29 20.51 -18.69
CA SER A 669 -6.79 19.73 -19.79
C SER A 669 -8.02 18.91 -19.38
N THR A 670 -9.01 18.85 -20.25
CA THR A 670 -10.24 18.10 -20.05
C THR A 670 -10.31 16.90 -21.00
N PHE A 671 -10.33 15.70 -20.41
CA PHE A 671 -10.54 14.47 -21.20
C PHE A 671 -12.00 14.42 -21.68
N LEU A 672 -12.19 14.35 -22.99
CA LEU A 672 -13.53 14.21 -23.60
C LEU A 672 -13.84 12.76 -23.99
N ASN A 673 -12.90 12.10 -24.66
CA ASN A 673 -12.98 10.68 -25.01
C ASN A 673 -11.58 10.14 -25.35
N ASN A 674 -11.49 8.88 -25.75
CA ASN A 674 -10.22 8.20 -26.05
C ASN A 674 -9.44 8.76 -27.25
N THR A 675 -10.00 9.72 -27.99
CA THR A 675 -9.36 10.35 -29.14
C THR A 675 -9.28 11.88 -29.05
N ARG A 676 -9.83 12.51 -27.99
CA ARG A 676 -9.88 13.96 -27.86
C ARG A 676 -9.69 14.43 -26.41
N ILE A 677 -8.78 15.38 -26.25
CA ILE A 677 -8.55 16.19 -25.03
C ILE A 677 -8.72 17.66 -25.38
N GLU A 678 -9.36 18.45 -24.53
CA GLU A 678 -9.53 19.88 -24.67
C GLU A 678 -8.57 20.65 -23.75
N LEU A 679 -7.96 21.71 -24.30
CA LEU A 679 -7.04 22.61 -23.62
C LEU A 679 -7.68 24.01 -23.56
N PRO A 680 -8.24 24.44 -22.42
CA PRO A 680 -9.06 25.66 -22.36
C PRO A 680 -8.26 26.96 -22.44
N ASP A 681 -7.02 26.99 -21.95
CA ASP A 681 -6.24 28.24 -21.78
C ASP A 681 -4.80 28.18 -22.32
N SER A 682 -4.51 27.30 -23.27
CA SER A 682 -3.15 27.13 -23.78
C SER A 682 -2.83 28.18 -24.84
N LYS A 683 -1.75 28.92 -24.65
CA LYS A 683 -1.18 29.82 -25.68
C LYS A 683 0.04 29.16 -26.34
N LEU A 684 -0.22 28.46 -27.43
CA LEU A 684 0.79 27.75 -28.19
C LEU A 684 1.60 28.70 -29.08
N LYS A 685 2.87 28.41 -29.22
CA LYS A 685 3.82 29.10 -30.10
C LYS A 685 4.56 28.11 -30.97
N ASP A 686 4.91 28.51 -32.15
CA ASP A 686 5.77 27.71 -33.03
C ASP A 686 7.05 27.29 -32.30
N GLY A 687 7.29 26.01 -32.28
CA GLY A 687 8.41 25.39 -31.58
C GLY A 687 8.11 24.84 -30.22
N ASP A 688 6.87 24.97 -29.70
CA ASP A 688 6.47 24.33 -28.45
C ASP A 688 6.44 22.81 -28.60
N ILE A 689 6.94 22.10 -27.59
CA ILE A 689 6.95 20.64 -27.53
C ILE A 689 5.76 20.17 -26.70
N ILE A 690 4.95 19.31 -27.30
CA ILE A 690 3.73 18.76 -26.69
C ILE A 690 3.93 17.28 -26.41
N THR A 691 3.60 16.88 -25.19
CA THR A 691 3.53 15.46 -24.79
C THR A 691 2.27 15.19 -23.99
N VAL A 692 1.84 13.94 -23.98
CA VAL A 692 0.75 13.46 -23.12
C VAL A 692 1.27 12.35 -22.22
N SER A 693 1.12 12.54 -20.94
CA SER A 693 1.54 11.54 -19.93
C SER A 693 0.34 10.90 -19.25
N GLN A 694 0.41 9.59 -19.04
CA GLN A 694 -0.51 8.86 -18.16
C GLN A 694 -0.05 9.04 -16.72
N VAL A 695 -0.89 9.72 -15.92
CA VAL A 695 -0.54 10.18 -14.58
C VAL A 695 -1.43 9.52 -13.54
N GLY A 696 -0.82 8.74 -12.66
CA GLY A 696 -1.49 8.08 -11.56
C GLY A 696 -1.56 8.93 -10.28
N SER A 697 -1.89 8.27 -9.17
CA SER A 697 -1.94 8.90 -7.85
C SER A 697 -0.61 9.55 -7.48
N SER A 698 -0.66 10.61 -6.67
CA SER A 698 0.51 11.39 -6.25
C SER A 698 1.31 12.00 -7.41
N ASN A 699 0.65 12.27 -8.55
CA ASN A 699 1.26 12.77 -9.79
C ASN A 699 2.39 11.88 -10.34
N THR A 700 2.34 10.58 -10.10
CA THR A 700 3.30 9.65 -10.70
C THR A 700 3.06 9.56 -12.20
N ILE A 701 4.05 9.89 -13.00
CA ILE A 701 4.03 9.68 -14.44
C ILE A 701 4.43 8.22 -14.69
N PHE A 702 3.54 7.44 -15.30
CA PHE A 702 3.79 6.05 -15.67
C PHE A 702 4.41 5.92 -17.06
N ARG A 703 3.88 6.66 -18.02
CA ARG A 703 4.37 6.68 -19.40
C ARG A 703 4.03 8.01 -20.03
N THR A 704 4.95 8.52 -20.84
CA THR A 704 4.77 9.72 -21.65
C THR A 704 4.75 9.33 -23.13
N SER A 705 3.91 9.96 -23.93
CA SER A 705 3.90 9.83 -25.39
C SER A 705 5.25 10.25 -26.00
N ARG A 706 5.44 9.99 -27.27
CA ARG A 706 6.50 10.63 -28.04
C ARG A 706 6.35 12.16 -27.97
N GLU A 707 7.42 12.87 -28.24
CA GLU A 707 7.43 14.32 -28.34
C GLU A 707 6.83 14.77 -29.68
N TYR A 708 5.99 15.79 -29.65
CA TYR A 708 5.42 16.43 -30.83
C TYR A 708 5.73 17.93 -30.80
N ILE A 709 6.13 18.49 -31.91
CA ILE A 709 6.40 19.93 -32.05
C ILE A 709 5.21 20.62 -32.72
N TYR A 710 4.80 21.76 -32.17
CA TYR A 710 3.79 22.63 -32.77
C TYR A 710 4.49 23.59 -33.74
N MET A 711 4.10 23.60 -35.03
CA MET A 711 4.61 24.47 -36.09
C MET A 711 3.50 24.75 -37.10
N ASP A 712 3.37 26.02 -37.52
CA ASP A 712 2.42 26.46 -38.55
C ASP A 712 0.98 25.94 -38.36
N GLY A 713 0.50 25.96 -37.11
CA GLY A 713 -0.85 25.50 -36.76
C GLY A 713 -1.05 23.97 -36.74
N LYS A 714 0.02 23.19 -36.80
CA LYS A 714 0.01 21.72 -36.82
C LYS A 714 0.97 21.13 -35.79
N ILE A 715 0.73 19.88 -35.42
CA ILE A 715 1.70 19.10 -34.66
C ILE A 715 2.36 18.06 -35.55
N LEU A 716 3.67 17.89 -35.35
CA LEU A 716 4.49 16.91 -36.05
C LEU A 716 5.26 16.08 -34.99
N GLU A 717 5.47 14.81 -35.22
CA GLU A 717 6.33 14.01 -34.33
C GLU A 717 7.76 14.59 -34.37
N TYR A 718 8.32 14.88 -33.18
CA TYR A 718 9.63 15.56 -33.04
C TYR A 718 10.77 14.55 -33.15
N THR A 719 10.97 14.03 -34.39
CA THR A 719 12.05 13.11 -34.74
C THR A 719 13.39 13.82 -34.92
N ASP A 720 14.48 13.05 -34.99
CA ASP A 720 15.82 13.63 -35.21
C ASP A 720 15.93 14.39 -36.55
N GLU A 721 15.21 13.93 -37.57
CA GLU A 721 15.11 14.63 -38.87
C GLU A 721 14.45 16.02 -38.72
N VAL A 722 13.37 16.11 -37.90
CA VAL A 722 12.69 17.39 -37.63
C VAL A 722 13.54 18.28 -36.74
N LYS A 723 14.33 17.72 -35.82
CA LYS A 723 15.34 18.47 -35.04
C LYS A 723 16.42 19.10 -35.93
N GLU A 724 16.92 18.36 -36.91
CA GLU A 724 17.91 18.86 -37.87
C GLU A 724 17.33 19.95 -38.78
N GLN A 725 16.10 19.80 -39.26
CA GLN A 725 15.39 20.81 -40.04
C GLN A 725 15.18 22.11 -39.25
N LYS A 726 14.78 22.02 -37.98
CA LYS A 726 14.63 23.19 -37.09
C LYS A 726 15.97 23.90 -36.85
N ASN A 727 17.05 23.17 -36.69
CA ASN A 727 18.38 23.73 -36.50
C ASN A 727 18.92 24.39 -37.78
N SER A 728 18.69 23.83 -38.96
CA SER A 728 19.03 24.43 -40.24
C SER A 728 18.20 25.67 -40.53
N ALA A 729 16.90 25.67 -40.28
CA ALA A 729 16.05 26.86 -40.44
C ALA A 729 16.42 28.02 -39.48
N LYS A 730 16.88 27.71 -38.25
CA LYS A 730 17.44 28.73 -37.36
C LYS A 730 18.73 29.31 -37.87
N THR A 731 19.61 28.52 -38.46
CA THR A 731 20.89 28.97 -39.03
C THR A 731 20.68 29.87 -40.25
N ASP A 732 19.70 29.54 -41.10
CA ASP A 732 19.32 30.36 -42.27
C ASP A 732 18.63 31.68 -41.83
N GLY A 733 17.77 31.63 -40.81
CA GLY A 733 17.13 32.84 -40.26
C GLY A 733 18.11 33.81 -39.59
N ASP A 734 19.15 33.30 -38.93
CA ASP A 734 20.23 34.15 -38.36
C ASP A 734 21.20 34.65 -39.41
N GLN A 735 21.44 33.93 -40.51
CA GLN A 735 22.21 34.42 -41.65
C GLN A 735 21.46 35.54 -42.39
N GLN A 736 20.15 35.39 -42.62
CA GLN A 736 19.34 36.46 -43.21
C GLN A 736 19.22 37.71 -42.32
N LYS A 737 19.19 37.57 -41.01
CA LYS A 737 19.23 38.71 -40.07
C LYS A 737 20.59 39.41 -40.07
N THR A 738 21.68 38.69 -40.21
CA THR A 738 23.03 39.23 -40.30
C THR A 738 23.28 39.92 -41.65
N GLU A 739 22.74 39.35 -42.76
CA GLU A 739 22.82 40.02 -44.09
C GLU A 739 21.95 41.28 -44.18
N ASN A 740 20.73 41.28 -43.58
CA ASN A 740 19.90 42.49 -43.55
C ASN A 740 20.46 43.56 -42.59
N ALA A 741 21.11 43.17 -41.48
CA ALA A 741 21.81 44.11 -40.60
C ALA A 741 23.07 44.67 -41.28
N GLY A 742 23.77 43.90 -42.14
CA GLY A 742 24.88 44.36 -42.98
C GLY A 742 24.46 45.38 -44.06
N ARG A 743 23.32 45.11 -44.72
CA ARG A 743 22.75 46.01 -45.73
C ARG A 743 22.22 47.34 -45.16
N SER A 744 21.62 47.32 -43.95
CA SER A 744 21.25 48.62 -43.32
C SER A 744 22.43 49.42 -42.77
N GLY A 745 23.54 48.77 -42.43
CA GLY A 745 24.83 49.49 -42.11
C GLY A 745 25.51 50.13 -43.29
N GLU A 746 25.50 49.48 -44.45
CA GLU A 746 26.08 50.07 -45.68
C GLU A 746 25.26 51.24 -46.26
N GLN A 747 23.92 51.24 -46.12
CA GLN A 747 23.09 52.40 -46.52
C GLN A 747 23.25 53.60 -45.57
N GLN A 748 23.54 53.41 -44.29
CA GLN A 748 23.82 54.50 -43.36
C GLN A 748 25.20 55.07 -43.56
N ASP A 749 26.21 54.30 -43.98
CA ASP A 749 27.56 54.83 -44.33
C ASP A 749 27.64 55.55 -45.70
N GLN A 750 26.78 55.20 -46.65
CA GLN A 750 26.65 55.95 -47.91
C GLN A 750 25.94 57.29 -47.70
N ASN A 751 24.89 57.38 -46.91
CA ASN A 751 24.25 58.66 -46.61
C ASN A 751 25.14 59.63 -45.78
N ASN A 752 25.98 59.09 -44.89
CA ASN A 752 26.95 59.92 -44.14
C ASN A 752 28.18 60.41 -44.99
N LYS A 753 28.46 59.82 -46.18
CA LYS A 753 29.48 60.28 -47.08
C LYS A 753 29.00 61.36 -48.04
N GLU A 754 27.71 61.38 -48.39
CA GLU A 754 27.12 62.43 -49.23
C GLU A 754 26.87 63.75 -48.46
N GLU A 755 26.58 63.72 -47.14
CA GLU A 755 26.44 64.93 -46.31
C GLU A 755 27.80 65.67 -46.02
N LYS A 756 28.93 64.96 -46.15
CA LYS A 756 30.27 65.62 -45.96
C LYS A 756 30.95 66.21 -47.21
N SER A 757 30.36 66.02 -48.41
CA SER A 757 30.90 66.59 -49.67
C SER A 757 30.14 67.82 -50.13
N GLY A 758 29.16 68.33 -49.37
CA GLY A 758 28.40 69.56 -49.74
C GLY A 758 28.72 70.81 -48.93
N GLN A 759 29.83 70.82 -48.16
CA GLN A 759 30.36 72.04 -47.54
C GLN A 759 31.87 72.13 -47.74
N GLN A 760 32.25 72.60 -48.94
CA GLN A 760 33.46 73.39 -49.22
C GLN A 760 33.24 74.26 -50.44
#